data_0444c44f6ce059fc333d5971c6f23ed8
#
_entry.id   0444c44f6ce059fc333d5971c6f23ed8
#
_cell.length_a   1.000
_cell.length_b   1.000
_cell.length_c   1.000
_cell.angle_alpha   90.00
_cell.angle_beta   90.00
_cell.angle_gamma   90.00
#
_symmetry.space_group_name_H-M   'P 1'
#
loop_
_entity.id
_entity.type
_entity.pdbx_description
1 polymer ?
#
loop_
_entity_poly.entity_id
_entity_poly.type
_entity_poly.pdbx_seq_one_letter_code
_entity_poly.pdbx_strand_id
1 'polypeptide(L)'
;MAAVLLCTVQAAAQSGTDAHMGIPFFRNYSAGQYDAHNRNFDVLCDDEGHTFFANFEGLLVYDHVHWTMVHTPDISRVVSLRKDADGAILFDGINLTGKVESFEGDSIRVSYTPFSGKKRSGDTVVDRWKDIEVYQRLKLSDNRTLLATATDGIIALNAQGEEVWKINVENGLCSNSITKLAYDGKGTVWGATDNGVFSVSVSEIYTRFTEKEGFRGQISCLEMCGPTLMLGTFQGLFRLEGQRFVQVPQINHACWQMVQGANGTLYVATSDGLYEYTSGKVRQLTTKFSLSIAALGDGSYLVGELERVCRFRPGEEIQTVGDIPNITSFKKDGQGMWALTLAGDYYFMEAGGHRFQKKDEGPISKLFEYVDNQGNVWHGNSDGTGLFYDDMPEDLEEWVEPFDQSKVNAMLVHGGLAWIGNYEELIRFNLDQCASAQLYTPQLHIRRFNFNDGGLSLSFANDKLDPLGETLYSYRLHNDNAWSAWSAQQEYLFADINFGSYQVEVRSKDAFGQISQSIPYEFKRPYPFFVRWYSLLVYLMIAVGLVYLWFQHRMRRMAEEQERLEAIVDERTKELRSAQDQLLRQEREAAIGKLTKGLIDRILNPMNYINNFAHLTLGLAKDMRQNIEDEKDRLTPDIYEDSVDVMDMMNTNLEKIEQHGTSTTRTLKAMEEMLKERSQKFEPTDLVQLSQQCVDKLKAYYASEINALGIQVETNLPAAPLMRNVVADQMGKSLMSMLANSIYAIKKKAEKGGAPYSPVIRVSVLEEDGKAVIKIYDNGIGIEENILNKIFDPFFTTKPTAEAPGVGLYLSQQIMHDCGGNITVNSSKDDYTEFVISLT
;
A
#
# COMPACT_ATOMS: atom_id res chain seq x y z
N MET A 1 30.14 51.91 8.18
CA MET A 1 30.11 51.23 6.88
C MET A 1 30.23 49.69 6.99
N ALA A 2 31.08 49.16 7.87
CA ALA A 2 31.16 47.67 8.04
C ALA A 2 29.87 47.04 8.63
N ALA A 3 29.20 47.72 9.54
CA ALA A 3 27.94 47.18 10.13
C ALA A 3 26.75 47.16 9.16
N VAL A 4 26.72 48.07 8.17
CA VAL A 4 25.67 48.07 7.13
C VAL A 4 25.96 47.00 6.07
N LEU A 5 27.21 46.66 5.80
CA LEU A 5 27.55 45.54 4.91
C LEU A 5 27.25 44.18 5.56
N LEU A 6 27.44 44.02 6.90
CA LEU A 6 27.07 42.77 7.59
C LEU A 6 25.57 42.55 7.61
N CYS A 7 24.75 43.62 7.83
CA CYS A 7 23.31 43.51 7.78
C CYS A 7 22.77 43.20 6.37
N THR A 8 23.43 43.70 5.30
CA THR A 8 23.02 43.40 3.94
C THR A 8 23.41 41.99 3.48
N VAL A 9 24.53 41.46 4.02
CA VAL A 9 24.93 40.06 3.74
C VAL A 9 24.05 39.07 4.50
N GLN A 10 23.68 39.39 5.76
CA GLN A 10 22.70 38.54 6.49
C GLN A 10 21.28 38.60 5.89
N ALA A 11 20.83 39.78 5.43
CA ALA A 11 19.52 39.90 4.75
C ALA A 11 19.51 39.17 3.37
N ALA A 12 20.64 39.17 2.64
CA ALA A 12 20.77 38.43 1.40
C ALA A 12 20.87 36.90 1.60
N ALA A 13 21.45 36.47 2.73
CA ALA A 13 21.49 35.03 3.08
C ALA A 13 20.11 34.51 3.49
N GLN A 14 19.30 35.29 4.22
CA GLN A 14 17.93 34.91 4.58
C GLN A 14 16.96 34.88 3.38
N SER A 15 17.14 35.75 2.38
CA SER A 15 16.27 35.71 1.18
C SER A 15 16.60 34.57 0.22
N GLY A 16 17.78 33.96 0.33
CA GLY A 16 18.17 32.82 -0.51
C GLY A 16 17.66 31.45 -0.02
N THR A 17 17.36 31.30 1.27
CA THR A 17 16.91 30.05 1.87
C THR A 17 15.42 29.76 1.62
N ASP A 18 14.59 30.79 1.47
CA ASP A 18 13.14 30.62 1.25
C ASP A 18 12.79 30.18 -0.19
N ALA A 19 13.66 30.48 -1.16
CA ALA A 19 13.39 30.20 -2.58
C ALA A 19 13.35 28.70 -2.97
N HIS A 20 13.86 27.82 -2.10
CA HIS A 20 14.00 26.37 -2.38
C HIS A 20 13.34 25.51 -1.29
N MET A 21 12.25 25.98 -0.69
CA MET A 21 11.72 25.36 0.52
C MET A 21 11.02 24.00 0.26
N GLY A 22 10.55 23.71 -0.94
CA GLY A 22 9.74 22.53 -1.18
C GLY A 22 8.37 22.62 -0.49
N ILE A 23 7.68 21.50 -0.44
CA ILE A 23 6.38 21.41 0.24
C ILE A 23 6.54 20.70 1.59
N PRO A 24 5.79 21.13 2.63
CA PRO A 24 5.77 20.41 3.90
C PRO A 24 5.12 19.03 3.73
N PHE A 25 5.42 18.14 4.65
CA PHE A 25 4.76 16.84 4.73
C PHE A 25 3.28 17.02 5.06
N PHE A 26 2.42 16.38 4.31
CA PHE A 26 0.99 16.39 4.54
C PHE A 26 0.38 15.02 4.26
N ARG A 27 -0.77 14.76 4.88
CA ARG A 27 -1.56 13.53 4.69
C ARG A 27 -3.02 13.89 4.46
N ASN A 28 -3.62 13.28 3.46
CA ASN A 28 -5.06 13.38 3.21
C ASN A 28 -5.80 12.21 3.85
N TYR A 29 -7.01 12.48 4.29
CA TYR A 29 -7.96 11.49 4.78
C TYR A 29 -9.25 11.63 3.99
N SER A 30 -9.61 10.57 3.29
CA SER A 30 -10.81 10.53 2.45
C SER A 30 -12.05 10.11 3.23
N ALA A 31 -13.22 10.42 2.69
CA ALA A 31 -14.50 9.99 3.25
C ALA A 31 -14.58 8.47 3.51
N GLY A 32 -13.98 7.66 2.63
CA GLY A 32 -13.92 6.20 2.81
C GLY A 32 -13.02 5.73 3.95
N GLN A 33 -12.06 6.55 4.41
CA GLN A 33 -11.21 6.21 5.55
C GLN A 33 -11.86 6.53 6.89
N TYR A 34 -12.71 7.57 6.95
CA TYR A 34 -13.38 7.97 8.16
C TYR A 34 -14.89 7.66 8.20
N ASP A 35 -15.40 6.97 7.16
CA ASP A 35 -16.77 6.47 7.03
C ASP A 35 -17.84 7.55 7.32
N ALA A 36 -17.71 8.73 6.66
CA ALA A 36 -18.61 9.86 6.80
C ALA A 36 -18.61 10.71 5.53
N HIS A 37 -19.47 11.74 5.48
CA HIS A 37 -19.56 12.64 4.34
C HIS A 37 -18.24 13.38 4.08
N ASN A 38 -17.88 13.57 2.81
CA ASN A 38 -16.62 14.20 2.41
C ASN A 38 -16.50 15.70 2.79
N ARG A 39 -17.63 16.42 3.02
CA ARG A 39 -17.63 17.84 3.31
C ARG A 39 -17.49 18.13 4.80
N ASN A 40 -16.48 18.93 5.13
CA ASN A 40 -16.19 19.39 6.48
C ASN A 40 -16.17 20.92 6.53
N PHE A 41 -16.80 21.52 7.54
CA PHE A 41 -17.02 22.96 7.64
C PHE A 41 -16.07 23.66 8.61
N ASP A 42 -15.66 22.98 9.66
CA ASP A 42 -14.81 23.52 10.72
C ASP A 42 -13.89 22.42 11.27
N VAL A 43 -12.80 22.80 11.89
CA VAL A 43 -11.85 21.91 12.55
C VAL A 43 -11.31 22.53 13.83
N LEU A 44 -11.10 21.70 14.86
CA LEU A 44 -10.58 22.14 16.15
C LEU A 44 -9.79 21.00 16.78
N CYS A 45 -8.65 21.33 17.41
CA CYS A 45 -7.83 20.38 18.14
C CYS A 45 -7.93 20.62 19.64
N ASP A 46 -7.93 19.56 20.44
CA ASP A 46 -7.75 19.69 21.88
C ASP A 46 -6.28 19.52 22.30
N ASP A 47 -6.01 19.56 23.59
CA ASP A 47 -4.64 19.47 24.12
C ASP A 47 -4.18 18.00 24.27
N GLU A 48 -5.13 17.05 24.24
CA GLU A 48 -4.88 15.61 24.33
C GLU A 48 -4.62 14.95 22.97
N GLY A 49 -4.69 15.73 21.89
CA GLY A 49 -4.44 15.27 20.52
C GLY A 49 -5.68 14.73 19.81
N HIS A 50 -6.91 14.98 20.31
CA HIS A 50 -8.09 14.75 19.50
C HIS A 50 -8.31 15.89 18.52
N THR A 51 -8.71 15.53 17.32
CA THR A 51 -9.09 16.49 16.28
C THR A 51 -10.56 16.33 15.94
N PHE A 52 -11.30 17.40 16.06
CA PHE A 52 -12.74 17.46 15.84
C PHE A 52 -13.04 18.17 14.52
N PHE A 53 -13.92 17.60 13.72
CA PHE A 53 -14.37 18.17 12.45
C PHE A 53 -15.89 18.35 12.48
N ALA A 54 -16.32 19.53 12.10
CA ALA A 54 -17.73 19.78 11.82
C ALA A 54 -18.07 19.17 10.45
N ASN A 55 -18.67 18.00 10.44
CA ASN A 55 -18.98 17.26 9.23
C ASN A 55 -20.45 17.41 8.83
N PHE A 56 -20.77 17.17 7.57
CA PHE A 56 -22.14 17.23 7.04
C PHE A 56 -23.08 16.24 7.72
N GLU A 57 -22.58 15.14 8.28
CA GLU A 57 -23.37 14.11 8.96
C GLU A 57 -23.35 14.23 10.49
N GLY A 58 -22.53 15.13 11.04
CA GLY A 58 -22.41 15.29 12.49
C GLY A 58 -21.04 15.82 12.93
N LEU A 59 -20.65 15.43 14.15
CA LEU A 59 -19.30 15.68 14.67
C LEU A 59 -18.41 14.48 14.35
N LEU A 60 -17.40 14.70 13.53
CA LEU A 60 -16.37 13.68 13.23
C LEU A 60 -15.16 13.91 14.14
N VAL A 61 -14.68 12.89 14.81
CA VAL A 61 -13.57 12.97 15.76
C VAL A 61 -12.48 11.98 15.38
N TYR A 62 -11.25 12.43 15.38
CA TYR A 62 -10.06 11.62 15.17
C TYR A 62 -9.17 11.63 16.42
N ASP A 63 -8.84 10.45 16.93
CA ASP A 63 -8.02 10.26 18.13
C ASP A 63 -6.57 9.84 17.84
N HIS A 64 -6.10 9.99 16.61
CA HIS A 64 -4.84 9.52 16.04
C HIS A 64 -4.78 8.00 15.76
N VAL A 65 -5.84 7.25 16.09
CA VAL A 65 -6.01 5.83 15.74
C VAL A 65 -7.30 5.64 14.97
N HIS A 66 -8.42 6.09 15.55
CA HIS A 66 -9.76 5.85 15.04
C HIS A 66 -10.48 7.13 14.64
N TRP A 67 -11.33 6.97 13.66
CA TRP A 67 -12.34 7.94 13.31
C TRP A 67 -13.66 7.57 13.96
N THR A 68 -14.31 8.52 14.61
CA THR A 68 -15.61 8.31 15.26
C THR A 68 -16.59 9.37 14.78
N MET A 69 -17.72 8.94 14.21
CA MET A 69 -18.80 9.83 13.83
C MET A 69 -19.85 9.88 14.93
N VAL A 70 -20.14 11.09 15.40
CA VAL A 70 -21.22 11.39 16.36
C VAL A 70 -22.35 12.07 15.60
N HIS A 71 -23.42 11.34 15.32
CA HIS A 71 -24.59 11.88 14.68
C HIS A 71 -25.41 12.75 15.66
N THR A 72 -25.90 13.89 15.19
CA THR A 72 -26.78 14.73 15.97
C THR A 72 -28.17 14.10 16.09
N PRO A 73 -28.93 14.32 17.18
CA PRO A 73 -30.29 13.76 17.36
C PRO A 73 -31.28 14.13 16.25
N ASP A 74 -31.11 15.30 15.65
CA ASP A 74 -31.92 15.80 14.52
C ASP A 74 -31.31 15.42 13.15
N ILE A 75 -30.31 14.58 13.13
CA ILE A 75 -29.57 14.11 11.92
C ILE A 75 -29.17 15.34 11.06
N SER A 76 -28.74 16.40 11.71
CA SER A 76 -28.33 17.62 11.03
C SER A 76 -26.79 17.72 10.97
N ARG A 77 -26.32 18.47 9.96
CA ARG A 77 -24.91 18.82 9.86
C ARG A 77 -24.44 19.65 11.03
N VAL A 78 -23.18 19.44 11.44
CA VAL A 78 -22.44 20.36 12.31
C VAL A 78 -21.73 21.40 11.44
N VAL A 79 -21.78 22.67 11.85
CA VAL A 79 -21.27 23.78 11.03
C VAL A 79 -20.14 24.57 11.69
N SER A 80 -20.01 24.52 13.02
CA SER A 80 -18.93 25.21 13.72
C SER A 80 -18.53 24.50 15.01
N LEU A 81 -17.28 24.72 15.40
CA LEU A 81 -16.64 24.18 16.60
C LEU A 81 -16.09 25.34 17.45
N ARG A 82 -16.12 25.21 18.77
CA ARG A 82 -15.46 26.13 19.67
C ARG A 82 -15.11 25.46 21.01
N LYS A 83 -14.13 26.01 21.73
CA LYS A 83 -13.88 25.65 23.13
C LYS A 83 -14.69 26.60 24.03
N ASP A 84 -15.27 26.10 25.12
CA ASP A 84 -15.84 26.94 26.16
C ASP A 84 -14.73 27.50 27.09
N ALA A 85 -15.14 28.23 28.13
CA ALA A 85 -14.21 28.83 29.10
C ALA A 85 -13.43 27.80 29.90
N ASP A 86 -13.97 26.59 30.04
CA ASP A 86 -13.39 25.47 30.78
C ASP A 86 -12.59 24.54 29.83
N GLY A 87 -12.48 24.88 28.54
CA GLY A 87 -11.76 24.10 27.52
C GLY A 87 -12.58 22.98 26.89
N ALA A 88 -13.85 22.77 27.30
CA ALA A 88 -14.69 21.74 26.71
C ALA A 88 -15.10 22.06 25.26
N ILE A 89 -15.21 21.02 24.45
CA ILE A 89 -15.54 21.16 23.03
C ILE A 89 -17.06 21.31 22.85
N LEU A 90 -17.45 22.43 22.27
CA LEU A 90 -18.80 22.71 21.84
C LEU A 90 -18.90 22.70 20.31
N PHE A 91 -19.98 22.15 19.78
CA PHE A 91 -20.27 22.18 18.35
C PHE A 91 -21.70 22.65 18.08
N ASP A 92 -21.86 23.46 17.05
CA ASP A 92 -23.17 23.98 16.67
C ASP A 92 -23.68 23.28 15.43
N GLY A 93 -24.83 22.64 15.56
CA GLY A 93 -25.63 22.12 14.46
C GLY A 93 -26.58 23.19 13.89
N ILE A 94 -27.64 22.77 13.20
CA ILE A 94 -28.63 23.68 12.63
C ILE A 94 -29.56 24.22 13.73
N ASN A 95 -30.00 23.37 14.65
CA ASN A 95 -31.00 23.68 15.66
C ASN A 95 -30.54 23.41 17.08
N LEU A 96 -29.36 22.86 17.26
CA LEU A 96 -28.83 22.42 18.55
C LEU A 96 -27.35 22.78 18.68
N THR A 97 -26.90 22.90 19.91
CA THR A 97 -25.48 22.90 20.29
C THR A 97 -25.20 21.63 21.08
N GLY A 98 -24.18 20.89 20.68
CA GLY A 98 -23.67 19.75 21.43
C GLY A 98 -22.44 20.16 22.23
N LYS A 99 -22.26 19.50 23.39
CA LYS A 99 -21.07 19.58 24.23
C LYS A 99 -20.50 18.18 24.39
N VAL A 100 -19.23 17.98 24.09
CA VAL A 100 -18.51 16.74 24.37
C VAL A 100 -18.24 16.65 25.85
N GLU A 101 -18.76 15.61 26.49
CA GLU A 101 -18.66 15.43 27.96
C GLU A 101 -17.57 14.44 28.33
N SER A 102 -17.47 13.32 27.62
CA SER A 102 -16.46 12.29 27.89
C SER A 102 -16.26 11.34 26.71
N PHE A 103 -15.12 10.68 26.71
CA PHE A 103 -14.81 9.55 25.84
C PHE A 103 -15.00 8.26 26.63
N GLU A 104 -15.88 7.35 26.18
CA GLU A 104 -16.21 6.10 26.86
C GLU A 104 -16.01 4.92 25.91
N GLY A 105 -14.83 4.28 25.94
CA GLY A 105 -14.49 3.20 25.03
C GLY A 105 -14.59 3.63 23.56
N ASP A 106 -15.51 3.00 22.81
CA ASP A 106 -15.74 3.30 21.39
C ASP A 106 -16.76 4.43 21.18
N SER A 107 -17.32 5.03 22.23
CA SER A 107 -18.35 6.04 22.15
C SER A 107 -17.94 7.37 22.75
N ILE A 108 -18.48 8.44 22.21
CA ILE A 108 -18.31 9.79 22.70
C ILE A 108 -19.63 10.25 23.29
N ARG A 109 -19.64 10.59 24.59
CA ARG A 109 -20.82 11.11 25.26
C ARG A 109 -20.96 12.59 24.97
N VAL A 110 -22.13 12.98 24.49
CA VAL A 110 -22.46 14.36 24.14
C VAL A 110 -23.77 14.76 24.79
N SER A 111 -23.79 15.92 25.41
CA SER A 111 -25.02 16.59 25.84
C SER A 111 -25.48 17.62 24.82
N TYR A 112 -26.77 17.83 24.71
CA TYR A 112 -27.36 18.73 23.71
C TYR A 112 -28.25 19.78 24.34
N THR A 113 -28.15 20.99 23.81
CA THR A 113 -29.01 22.13 24.16
C THR A 113 -29.56 22.77 22.89
N PRO A 114 -30.75 23.41 22.93
CA PRO A 114 -31.28 24.18 21.80
C PRO A 114 -30.28 25.26 21.37
N PHE A 115 -30.05 25.39 20.07
CA PHE A 115 -29.19 26.44 19.54
C PHE A 115 -29.83 27.81 19.74
N SER A 116 -29.14 28.71 20.44
CA SER A 116 -29.62 30.07 20.78
C SER A 116 -28.86 31.18 20.07
N GLY A 117 -27.89 30.85 19.21
CA GLY A 117 -27.02 31.81 18.54
C GLY A 117 -27.53 32.29 17.17
N LYS A 118 -26.80 33.20 16.55
CA LYS A 118 -27.01 33.55 15.12
C LYS A 118 -26.44 32.41 14.26
N LYS A 119 -27.25 31.90 13.32
CA LYS A 119 -26.78 30.90 12.34
C LYS A 119 -25.55 31.44 11.62
N ARG A 120 -24.41 30.75 11.77
CA ARG A 120 -23.21 31.03 10.99
C ARG A 120 -23.27 30.22 9.68
N SER A 121 -23.06 30.90 8.54
CA SER A 121 -22.80 30.22 7.29
C SER A 121 -21.30 29.86 7.27
N GLY A 122 -20.98 28.58 7.07
CA GLY A 122 -19.62 28.07 7.19
C GLY A 122 -18.59 28.59 6.18
N ASP A 123 -19.04 29.13 5.04
CA ASP A 123 -18.17 29.46 3.91
C ASP A 123 -18.18 30.98 3.65
N THR A 124 -17.80 31.77 4.63
CA THR A 124 -17.78 33.23 4.45
C THR A 124 -16.35 33.67 4.11
N VAL A 125 -16.17 34.25 2.93
CA VAL A 125 -14.91 34.93 2.58
C VAL A 125 -14.67 36.04 3.60
N VAL A 126 -13.58 35.95 4.34
CA VAL A 126 -13.22 36.92 5.37
C VAL A 126 -12.29 38.00 4.82
N ASP A 127 -11.55 37.70 3.74
CA ASP A 127 -10.51 38.58 3.19
C ASP A 127 -10.07 38.13 1.79
N ARG A 128 -9.19 38.92 1.16
CA ARG A 128 -8.48 38.55 -0.07
C ARG A 128 -6.98 38.71 0.11
N TRP A 129 -6.23 37.77 -0.46
CA TRP A 129 -4.79 37.89 -0.59
C TRP A 129 -4.45 37.86 -2.10
N LYS A 130 -3.90 38.97 -2.61
CA LYS A 130 -3.85 39.22 -4.06
C LYS A 130 -5.28 39.06 -4.63
N ASP A 131 -5.49 38.19 -5.64
CA ASP A 131 -6.80 37.91 -6.23
C ASP A 131 -7.51 36.68 -5.62
N ILE A 132 -6.90 36.03 -4.62
CA ILE A 132 -7.37 34.78 -4.02
C ILE A 132 -8.32 35.11 -2.86
N GLU A 133 -9.48 34.44 -2.84
CA GLU A 133 -10.45 34.52 -1.73
C GLU A 133 -9.98 33.67 -0.56
N VAL A 134 -9.96 34.27 0.65
CA VAL A 134 -9.47 33.65 1.88
C VAL A 134 -10.61 33.46 2.86
N TYR A 135 -10.83 32.22 3.29
CA TYR A 135 -11.82 31.92 4.33
C TYR A 135 -11.26 32.08 5.74
N GLN A 136 -9.96 31.87 5.93
CA GLN A 136 -9.30 32.05 7.24
C GLN A 136 -7.84 32.43 7.08
N ARG A 137 -7.35 33.26 8.01
CA ARG A 137 -5.93 33.45 8.28
C ARG A 137 -5.60 32.85 9.63
N LEU A 138 -4.75 31.84 9.64
CA LEU A 138 -4.25 31.19 10.84
C LEU A 138 -2.81 31.69 11.11
N LYS A 139 -2.60 32.46 12.18
CA LYS A 139 -1.26 32.83 12.63
C LYS A 139 -0.63 31.71 13.43
N LEU A 140 0.61 31.36 13.11
CA LEU A 140 1.43 30.47 13.88
C LEU A 140 2.28 31.25 14.90
N SER A 141 2.85 30.52 15.88
CA SER A 141 3.68 31.11 16.94
C SER A 141 4.99 31.73 16.43
N ASP A 142 5.46 31.31 15.27
CA ASP A 142 6.68 31.76 14.58
C ASP A 142 6.45 32.98 13.65
N ASN A 143 5.32 33.66 13.78
CA ASN A 143 4.88 34.79 12.96
C ASN A 143 4.51 34.46 11.51
N ARG A 144 4.54 33.23 11.07
CA ARG A 144 3.97 32.82 9.79
C ARG A 144 2.45 32.87 9.82
N THR A 145 1.87 33.02 8.65
CA THR A 145 0.41 33.00 8.49
C THR A 145 0.02 31.99 7.43
N LEU A 146 -0.86 31.07 7.77
CA LEU A 146 -1.46 30.14 6.82
C LEU A 146 -2.81 30.68 6.35
N LEU A 147 -3.03 30.62 5.03
CA LEU A 147 -4.28 31.02 4.40
C LEU A 147 -5.08 29.76 4.03
N ALA A 148 -6.30 29.66 4.54
CA ALA A 148 -7.30 28.76 4.02
C ALA A 148 -8.00 29.44 2.85
N THR A 149 -7.85 28.95 1.64
CA THR A 149 -8.36 29.62 0.45
C THR A 149 -9.58 28.90 -0.14
N ALA A 150 -10.33 29.63 -0.94
CA ALA A 150 -11.52 29.09 -1.62
C ALA A 150 -11.16 28.18 -2.82
N THR A 151 -10.06 28.48 -3.52
CA THR A 151 -9.74 27.85 -4.83
C THR A 151 -8.29 27.40 -5.00
N ASP A 152 -7.42 27.77 -4.07
CA ASP A 152 -5.97 27.65 -4.24
C ASP A 152 -5.29 26.76 -3.19
N GLY A 153 -6.07 26.05 -2.39
CA GLY A 153 -5.55 25.18 -1.34
C GLY A 153 -5.10 25.96 -0.10
N ILE A 154 -4.00 25.53 0.50
CA ILE A 154 -3.38 26.19 1.65
C ILE A 154 -2.11 26.92 1.19
N ILE A 155 -1.95 28.15 1.63
CA ILE A 155 -0.80 29.01 1.32
C ILE A 155 -0.14 29.46 2.62
N ALA A 156 1.15 29.27 2.75
CA ALA A 156 1.93 29.79 3.86
C ALA A 156 2.61 31.10 3.46
N LEU A 157 2.48 32.10 4.34
CA LEU A 157 3.15 33.41 4.21
C LEU A 157 4.16 33.57 5.34
N ASN A 158 5.32 34.14 5.00
CA ASN A 158 6.31 34.59 5.98
C ASN A 158 5.81 35.83 6.78
N ALA A 159 6.61 36.32 7.70
CA ALA A 159 6.31 37.51 8.49
C ALA A 159 6.15 38.79 7.63
N GLN A 160 6.69 38.82 6.42
CA GLN A 160 6.60 39.92 5.46
C GLN A 160 5.33 39.82 4.58
N GLY A 161 4.58 38.69 4.66
CA GLY A 161 3.39 38.42 3.84
C GLY A 161 3.71 37.87 2.46
N GLU A 162 4.93 37.37 2.24
CA GLU A 162 5.35 36.72 1.03
C GLU A 162 5.07 35.22 1.10
N GLU A 163 4.76 34.62 -0.03
CA GLU A 163 4.49 33.18 -0.14
C GLU A 163 5.76 32.37 0.07
N VAL A 164 5.71 31.46 1.03
CA VAL A 164 6.79 30.51 1.34
C VAL A 164 6.55 29.19 0.61
N TRP A 165 5.34 28.64 0.74
CA TRP A 165 4.91 27.44 0.05
C TRP A 165 3.40 27.45 -0.17
N LYS A 166 2.97 26.69 -1.15
CA LYS A 166 1.57 26.45 -1.49
C LYS A 166 1.34 24.97 -1.74
N ILE A 167 0.28 24.43 -1.14
CA ILE A 167 -0.16 23.05 -1.39
C ILE A 167 -1.61 23.09 -1.88
N ASN A 168 -1.85 22.46 -3.02
CA ASN A 168 -3.14 22.38 -3.67
C ASN A 168 -3.35 20.99 -4.29
N VAL A 169 -4.40 20.81 -5.08
CA VAL A 169 -4.69 19.53 -5.76
C VAL A 169 -3.56 19.10 -6.71
N GLU A 170 -2.81 20.05 -7.30
CA GLU A 170 -1.67 19.73 -8.17
C GLU A 170 -0.55 19.04 -7.39
N ASN A 171 -0.29 19.48 -6.15
CA ASN A 171 0.64 18.83 -5.23
C ASN A 171 0.05 17.56 -4.58
N GLY A 172 -1.25 17.30 -4.78
CA GLY A 172 -1.96 16.13 -4.26
C GLY A 172 -2.78 16.34 -3.01
N LEU A 173 -3.09 17.59 -2.65
CA LEU A 173 -4.06 17.87 -1.61
C LEU A 173 -5.46 17.37 -2.03
N CYS A 174 -6.28 16.96 -1.08
CA CYS A 174 -7.62 16.41 -1.35
C CYS A 174 -8.60 17.43 -1.94
N SER A 175 -8.41 18.73 -1.70
CA SER A 175 -9.22 19.83 -2.24
C SER A 175 -8.47 21.15 -2.31
N ASN A 176 -8.86 22.00 -3.23
CA ASN A 176 -8.44 23.41 -3.28
C ASN A 176 -9.27 24.32 -2.37
N SER A 177 -10.45 23.89 -1.95
CA SER A 177 -11.36 24.66 -1.10
C SER A 177 -11.15 24.28 0.36
N ILE A 178 -10.42 25.09 1.09
CA ILE A 178 -10.10 24.88 2.51
C ILE A 178 -11.02 25.74 3.35
N THR A 179 -11.99 25.13 4.02
CA THR A 179 -12.98 25.82 4.81
C THR A 179 -12.42 26.38 6.12
N LYS A 180 -11.54 25.60 6.78
CA LYS A 180 -10.98 25.96 8.08
C LYS A 180 -9.66 25.25 8.34
N LEU A 181 -8.81 25.88 9.15
CA LEU A 181 -7.54 25.35 9.66
C LEU A 181 -7.50 25.40 11.18
N ALA A 182 -6.93 24.42 11.82
CA ALA A 182 -6.64 24.41 13.26
C ALA A 182 -5.20 23.94 13.50
N TYR A 183 -4.47 24.68 14.31
CA TYR A 183 -3.13 24.31 14.76
C TYR A 183 -3.21 23.53 16.07
N ASP A 184 -2.59 22.40 16.16
CA ASP A 184 -2.58 21.55 17.35
C ASP A 184 -1.64 22.02 18.46
N GLY A 185 -0.84 23.07 18.19
CA GLY A 185 0.19 23.54 19.14
C GLY A 185 1.46 22.71 19.16
N LYS A 186 1.55 21.60 18.41
CA LYS A 186 2.60 20.58 18.46
C LYS A 186 3.34 20.40 17.10
N GLY A 187 3.01 21.24 16.14
CA GLY A 187 3.67 21.25 14.83
C GLY A 187 2.82 20.75 13.68
N THR A 188 1.54 20.40 13.91
CA THR A 188 0.61 19.96 12.88
C THR A 188 -0.55 20.94 12.74
N VAL A 189 -0.90 21.28 11.52
CA VAL A 189 -2.13 22.00 11.18
C VAL A 189 -3.09 21.04 10.50
N TRP A 190 -4.31 20.98 11.03
CA TRP A 190 -5.41 20.22 10.46
C TRP A 190 -6.29 21.12 9.60
N GLY A 191 -6.77 20.59 8.49
CA GLY A 191 -7.62 21.32 7.57
C GLY A 191 -8.92 20.59 7.26
N ALA A 192 -10.02 21.36 7.35
CA ALA A 192 -11.34 20.94 6.88
C ALA A 192 -11.55 21.40 5.44
N THR A 193 -12.07 20.52 4.58
CA THR A 193 -12.31 20.82 3.17
C THR A 193 -13.70 20.36 2.71
N ASP A 194 -14.06 20.69 1.50
CA ASP A 194 -15.28 20.19 0.85
C ASP A 194 -15.14 18.75 0.33
N ASN A 195 -13.90 18.19 0.32
CA ASN A 195 -13.62 16.85 -0.19
C ASN A 195 -12.60 16.09 0.68
N GLY A 196 -12.92 15.90 1.94
CA GLY A 196 -12.06 15.22 2.91
C GLY A 196 -11.47 16.15 3.94
N VAL A 197 -10.47 15.68 4.65
CA VAL A 197 -9.68 16.44 5.62
C VAL A 197 -8.20 16.14 5.40
N PHE A 198 -7.32 17.01 5.89
CA PHE A 198 -5.89 16.80 5.79
C PHE A 198 -5.17 17.28 7.05
N SER A 199 -3.97 16.72 7.26
CA SER A 199 -3.00 17.24 8.21
C SER A 199 -1.74 17.68 7.47
N VAL A 200 -1.12 18.78 7.89
CA VAL A 200 0.14 19.28 7.34
C VAL A 200 1.10 19.62 8.47
N SER A 201 2.34 19.13 8.37
CA SER A 201 3.42 19.52 9.28
C SER A 201 3.89 20.91 8.92
N VAL A 202 3.94 21.81 9.90
CA VAL A 202 4.41 23.19 9.67
C VAL A 202 5.87 23.41 10.05
N SER A 203 6.64 22.34 10.23
CA SER A 203 8.07 22.42 10.45
C SER A 203 8.78 22.99 9.21
N GLU A 204 9.70 23.93 9.41
CA GLU A 204 10.60 24.42 8.36
C GLU A 204 11.92 23.65 8.29
N ILE A 205 12.15 22.79 9.28
CA ILE A 205 13.39 22.03 9.38
C ILE A 205 13.46 21.02 8.23
N TYR A 206 12.34 20.40 7.89
CA TYR A 206 12.26 19.46 6.78
C TYR A 206 11.03 19.71 5.90
N THR A 207 11.27 19.70 4.60
CA THR A 207 10.28 19.76 3.54
C THR A 207 10.67 18.74 2.46
N ARG A 208 9.79 18.52 1.50
CA ARG A 208 10.04 17.53 0.46
C ARG A 208 9.67 18.03 -0.93
N PHE A 209 10.21 17.35 -1.91
CA PHE A 209 9.80 17.39 -3.32
C PHE A 209 9.49 15.98 -3.75
N THR A 210 8.39 15.79 -4.45
CA THR A 210 7.95 14.53 -5.06
C THR A 210 7.88 14.69 -6.58
N GLU A 211 7.50 13.66 -7.29
CA GLU A 211 7.28 13.76 -8.74
C GLU A 211 6.27 14.85 -9.15
N LYS A 212 5.38 15.26 -8.24
CA LYS A 212 4.41 16.34 -8.49
C LYS A 212 5.07 17.70 -8.60
N GLU A 213 6.22 17.86 -7.97
CA GLU A 213 7.05 19.05 -8.09
C GLU A 213 7.96 19.01 -9.34
N GLY A 214 7.75 18.07 -10.26
CA GLY A 214 8.21 18.14 -11.64
C GLY A 214 9.36 17.21 -12.03
N PHE A 215 10.04 16.53 -11.11
CA PHE A 215 10.99 15.48 -11.49
C PHE A 215 10.28 14.14 -11.71
N ARG A 216 10.96 13.17 -12.29
CA ARG A 216 10.45 11.81 -12.51
C ARG A 216 11.55 10.78 -12.31
N GLY A 217 11.15 9.61 -11.81
CA GLY A 217 12.02 8.46 -11.63
C GLY A 217 12.88 8.55 -10.38
N GLN A 218 13.47 7.42 -10.03
CA GLN A 218 14.31 7.26 -8.84
C GLN A 218 15.50 8.22 -8.86
N ILE A 219 15.71 8.90 -7.73
CA ILE A 219 16.83 9.81 -7.51
C ILE A 219 18.13 9.00 -7.41
N SER A 220 19.17 9.41 -8.10
CA SER A 220 20.46 8.73 -8.14
C SER A 220 21.62 9.60 -7.71
N CYS A 221 21.57 10.91 -7.98
CA CYS A 221 22.63 11.84 -7.62
C CYS A 221 22.11 13.28 -7.47
N LEU A 222 22.82 14.05 -6.68
CA LEU A 222 22.53 15.45 -6.36
C LEU A 222 23.82 16.26 -6.47
N GLU A 223 23.76 17.47 -7.02
CA GLU A 223 24.92 18.37 -7.06
C GLU A 223 24.45 19.83 -7.24
N MET A 224 25.27 20.77 -6.81
CA MET A 224 25.04 22.19 -7.11
C MET A 224 25.67 22.57 -8.45
N CYS A 225 24.93 23.35 -9.24
CA CYS A 225 25.47 24.01 -10.43
C CYS A 225 25.34 25.53 -10.24
N GLY A 226 26.39 26.15 -9.71
CA GLY A 226 26.30 27.50 -9.16
C GLY A 226 25.29 27.55 -8.00
N PRO A 227 24.26 28.41 -8.04
CA PRO A 227 23.23 28.49 -6.99
C PRO A 227 22.10 27.48 -7.20
N THR A 228 22.08 26.74 -8.31
CA THR A 228 20.93 25.86 -8.69
C THR A 228 21.21 24.44 -8.25
N LEU A 229 20.25 23.85 -7.54
CA LEU A 229 20.28 22.42 -7.23
C LEU A 229 19.93 21.61 -8.49
N MET A 230 20.77 20.65 -8.80
CA MET A 230 20.61 19.70 -9.89
C MET A 230 20.30 18.32 -9.31
N LEU A 231 19.29 17.68 -9.90
CA LEU A 231 18.77 16.38 -9.49
C LEU A 231 18.93 15.41 -10.66
N GLY A 232 19.75 14.39 -10.49
CA GLY A 232 19.86 13.27 -11.42
C GLY A 232 18.92 12.14 -11.02
N THR A 233 18.20 11.63 -11.99
CA THR A 233 17.31 10.46 -11.82
C THR A 233 17.56 9.45 -12.93
N PHE A 234 16.94 8.28 -12.84
CA PHE A 234 16.97 7.29 -13.92
C PHE A 234 16.21 7.73 -15.19
N GLN A 235 15.47 8.85 -15.13
CA GLN A 235 14.74 9.41 -16.27
C GLN A 235 15.33 10.74 -16.77
N GLY A 236 16.48 11.16 -16.25
CA GLY A 236 17.21 12.33 -16.73
C GLY A 236 17.67 13.27 -15.64
N LEU A 237 18.16 14.40 -16.13
CA LEU A 237 18.63 15.51 -15.29
C LEU A 237 17.54 16.55 -15.14
N PHE A 238 17.35 17.02 -13.91
CA PHE A 238 16.43 18.08 -13.55
C PHE A 238 17.17 19.20 -12.82
N ARG A 239 16.68 20.42 -12.95
CA ARG A 239 17.14 21.58 -12.23
C ARG A 239 16.01 22.19 -11.41
N LEU A 240 16.31 22.63 -10.21
CA LEU A 240 15.33 23.32 -9.36
C LEU A 240 15.18 24.77 -9.81
N GLU A 241 13.96 25.16 -10.19
CA GLU A 241 13.54 26.50 -10.51
C GLU A 241 12.40 26.92 -9.57
N GLY A 242 12.69 27.78 -8.61
CA GLY A 242 11.73 28.12 -7.55
C GLY A 242 11.42 26.89 -6.70
N GLN A 243 10.14 26.44 -6.77
CA GLN A 243 9.66 25.26 -6.05
C GLN A 243 9.38 24.05 -6.97
N ARG A 244 9.86 24.08 -8.21
CA ARG A 244 9.63 22.97 -9.17
C ARG A 244 10.92 22.55 -9.85
N PHE A 245 11.00 21.27 -10.11
CA PHE A 245 12.05 20.69 -10.94
C PHE A 245 11.67 20.77 -12.42
N VAL A 246 12.58 21.26 -13.22
CA VAL A 246 12.45 21.37 -14.67
C VAL A 246 13.47 20.45 -15.31
N GLN A 247 13.02 19.57 -16.20
CA GLN A 247 13.90 18.66 -16.91
C GLN A 247 14.86 19.43 -17.84
N VAL A 248 16.09 18.98 -17.91
CA VAL A 248 17.04 19.35 -18.94
C VAL A 248 16.82 18.45 -20.13
N PRO A 249 16.15 18.91 -21.23
CA PRO A 249 15.62 17.99 -22.26
C PRO A 249 16.67 17.16 -22.98
N GLN A 250 17.92 17.66 -23.04
CA GLN A 250 19.02 16.99 -23.73
C GLN A 250 19.63 15.87 -22.91
N ILE A 251 19.35 15.81 -21.57
CA ILE A 251 19.84 14.75 -20.67
C ILE A 251 18.59 14.03 -20.11
N ASN A 252 18.04 13.13 -20.91
CA ASN A 252 16.81 12.37 -20.60
C ASN A 252 17.09 10.88 -20.39
N HIS A 253 18.34 10.52 -20.11
CA HIS A 253 18.80 9.17 -19.81
C HIS A 253 19.18 9.07 -18.34
N ALA A 254 19.30 7.85 -17.82
CA ALA A 254 19.66 7.61 -16.44
C ALA A 254 20.96 8.34 -16.07
N CYS A 255 20.88 9.24 -15.10
CA CYS A 255 22.02 9.91 -14.49
C CYS A 255 22.54 9.04 -13.35
N TRP A 256 23.83 8.81 -13.29
CA TRP A 256 24.44 7.97 -12.24
C TRP A 256 25.18 8.80 -11.21
N GLN A 257 25.96 9.76 -11.67
CA GLN A 257 26.73 10.62 -10.81
C GLN A 257 26.99 11.98 -11.46
N MET A 258 27.15 12.99 -10.64
CA MET A 258 27.48 14.34 -11.06
C MET A 258 28.70 14.86 -10.31
N VAL A 259 29.43 15.77 -10.92
CA VAL A 259 30.50 16.50 -10.26
C VAL A 259 30.54 17.94 -10.75
N GLN A 260 30.70 18.85 -9.81
CA GLN A 260 30.88 20.28 -10.12
C GLN A 260 32.26 20.53 -10.72
N GLY A 261 32.28 21.25 -11.82
CA GLY A 261 33.49 21.76 -12.46
C GLY A 261 33.73 23.23 -12.17
N ALA A 262 34.73 23.78 -12.83
CA ALA A 262 35.05 25.21 -12.73
C ALA A 262 33.92 26.06 -13.37
N ASN A 263 33.76 27.31 -12.91
CA ASN A 263 32.88 28.32 -13.50
C ASN A 263 31.39 27.94 -13.61
N GLY A 264 30.88 27.15 -12.64
CA GLY A 264 29.49 26.73 -12.64
C GLY A 264 29.16 25.69 -13.72
N THR A 265 30.15 24.96 -14.19
CA THR A 265 29.96 23.79 -15.06
C THR A 265 29.62 22.56 -14.23
N LEU A 266 28.74 21.73 -14.72
CA LEU A 266 28.41 20.42 -14.14
C LEU A 266 28.72 19.32 -15.15
N TYR A 267 29.43 18.29 -14.72
CA TYR A 267 29.63 17.08 -15.50
C TYR A 267 28.69 15.99 -15.01
N VAL A 268 27.99 15.34 -15.91
CA VAL A 268 26.95 14.35 -15.61
C VAL A 268 27.26 13.03 -16.30
N ALA A 269 27.53 12.01 -15.51
CA ALA A 269 27.70 10.65 -15.97
C ALA A 269 26.32 9.99 -16.17
N THR A 270 26.06 9.49 -17.36
CA THR A 270 24.76 8.94 -17.75
C THR A 270 24.88 7.60 -18.49
N SER A 271 23.76 6.91 -18.63
CA SER A 271 23.70 5.69 -19.44
C SER A 271 23.92 5.93 -20.95
N ASP A 272 23.78 7.18 -21.42
CA ASP A 272 24.03 7.57 -22.81
C ASP A 272 25.36 8.31 -23.01
N GLY A 273 26.16 8.43 -21.95
CA GLY A 273 27.48 9.05 -21.99
C GLY A 273 27.75 10.07 -20.91
N LEU A 274 28.78 10.86 -21.13
CA LEU A 274 29.16 11.97 -20.28
C LEU A 274 28.69 13.28 -20.88
N TYR A 275 28.02 14.08 -20.09
CA TYR A 275 27.54 15.40 -20.48
C TYR A 275 28.19 16.52 -19.67
N GLU A 276 28.40 17.63 -20.33
CA GLU A 276 28.75 18.92 -19.75
C GLU A 276 27.52 19.83 -19.80
N TYR A 277 27.15 20.37 -18.65
CA TYR A 277 26.09 21.36 -18.52
C TYR A 277 26.64 22.66 -17.96
N THR A 278 26.42 23.76 -18.65
CA THR A 278 26.86 25.08 -18.21
C THR A 278 25.81 26.12 -18.57
N SER A 279 25.21 26.75 -17.55
CA SER A 279 24.22 27.83 -17.73
C SER A 279 23.10 27.50 -18.76
N GLY A 280 22.55 26.30 -18.70
CA GLY A 280 21.49 25.85 -19.59
C GLY A 280 21.94 25.27 -20.95
N LYS A 281 23.25 25.31 -21.25
CA LYS A 281 23.82 24.68 -22.43
C LYS A 281 24.31 23.29 -22.09
N VAL A 282 23.99 22.34 -22.97
CA VAL A 282 24.39 20.93 -22.83
C VAL A 282 25.32 20.55 -23.97
N ARG A 283 26.40 19.87 -23.65
CA ARG A 283 27.33 19.29 -24.61
C ARG A 283 27.64 17.86 -24.19
N GLN A 284 27.43 16.92 -25.08
CA GLN A 284 27.84 15.53 -24.88
C GLN A 284 29.32 15.40 -25.16
N LEU A 285 30.09 14.90 -24.20
CA LEU A 285 31.55 14.73 -24.30
C LEU A 285 31.93 13.34 -24.82
N THR A 286 31.16 12.34 -24.48
CA THR A 286 31.26 10.95 -24.99
C THR A 286 29.88 10.30 -25.03
N THR A 287 29.69 9.36 -25.96
CA THR A 287 28.49 8.52 -26.05
C THR A 287 28.68 7.18 -25.32
N LYS A 288 29.79 7.01 -24.58
CA LYS A 288 30.06 5.79 -23.84
C LYS A 288 29.35 5.82 -22.50
N PHE A 289 28.63 4.76 -22.18
CA PHE A 289 27.96 4.59 -20.88
C PHE A 289 28.93 4.95 -19.73
N SER A 290 28.59 5.96 -18.96
CA SER A 290 29.42 6.49 -17.87
C SER A 290 28.68 6.27 -16.53
N LEU A 291 29.29 5.52 -15.61
CA LEU A 291 28.72 5.15 -14.31
C LEU A 291 29.11 6.11 -13.21
N SER A 292 30.35 6.59 -13.23
CA SER A 292 30.87 7.42 -12.16
C SER A 292 31.80 8.51 -12.70
N ILE A 293 31.93 9.57 -11.89
CA ILE A 293 32.82 10.69 -12.21
C ILE A 293 33.39 11.29 -10.93
N ALA A 294 34.68 11.67 -10.95
CA ALA A 294 35.31 12.36 -9.84
C ALA A 294 36.32 13.40 -10.30
N ALA A 295 36.44 14.47 -9.54
CA ALA A 295 37.47 15.52 -9.74
C ALA A 295 38.79 15.09 -9.10
N LEU A 296 39.89 15.19 -9.85
CA LEU A 296 41.24 14.95 -9.34
C LEU A 296 41.82 16.12 -8.55
N GLY A 297 41.23 17.32 -8.70
CA GLY A 297 41.68 18.57 -8.01
C GLY A 297 42.78 19.34 -8.77
N ASP A 298 43.28 18.80 -9.87
CA ASP A 298 44.22 19.44 -10.78
C ASP A 298 43.55 20.03 -12.05
N GLY A 299 42.21 20.14 -11.99
CA GLY A 299 41.40 20.56 -13.13
C GLY A 299 41.06 19.44 -14.11
N SER A 300 41.44 18.20 -13.81
CA SER A 300 41.02 17.02 -14.57
C SER A 300 40.04 16.15 -13.79
N TYR A 301 39.34 15.29 -14.52
CA TYR A 301 38.30 14.43 -14.02
C TYR A 301 38.54 12.99 -14.45
N LEU A 302 38.17 12.05 -13.58
CA LEU A 302 38.08 10.63 -13.91
C LEU A 302 36.65 10.27 -14.21
N VAL A 303 36.46 9.40 -15.18
CA VAL A 303 35.13 8.86 -15.57
C VAL A 303 35.24 7.34 -15.61
N GLY A 304 34.38 6.68 -14.85
CA GLY A 304 34.20 5.23 -14.93
C GLY A 304 33.17 4.91 -16.04
N GLU A 305 33.68 4.46 -17.18
CA GLU A 305 32.83 3.90 -18.24
C GLU A 305 32.55 2.42 -17.97
N LEU A 306 31.68 1.81 -18.78
CA LEU A 306 31.27 0.40 -18.62
C LEU A 306 32.47 -0.57 -18.65
N GLU A 307 33.48 -0.30 -19.51
CA GLU A 307 34.60 -1.22 -19.76
C GLU A 307 35.95 -0.67 -19.30
N ARG A 308 36.03 0.64 -18.98
CA ARG A 308 37.30 1.30 -18.75
C ARG A 308 37.14 2.53 -17.87
N VAL A 309 38.25 3.01 -17.34
CA VAL A 309 38.35 4.31 -16.70
C VAL A 309 39.09 5.29 -17.59
N CYS A 310 38.50 6.47 -17.72
CA CYS A 310 39.06 7.55 -18.54
C CYS A 310 39.35 8.76 -17.69
N ARG A 311 40.29 9.60 -18.19
CA ARG A 311 40.61 10.93 -17.66
C ARG A 311 40.39 11.96 -18.74
N PHE A 312 39.86 13.12 -18.38
CA PHE A 312 39.78 14.26 -19.28
C PHE A 312 40.03 15.57 -18.55
N ARG A 313 40.43 16.56 -19.31
CA ARG A 313 40.41 17.99 -18.93
C ARG A 313 39.43 18.72 -19.83
N PRO A 314 38.75 19.75 -19.30
CA PRO A 314 37.86 20.56 -20.14
C PRO A 314 38.59 21.09 -21.37
N GLY A 315 38.09 20.81 -22.56
CA GLY A 315 38.67 21.20 -23.84
C GLY A 315 39.71 20.25 -24.43
N GLU A 316 40.09 19.20 -23.73
CA GLU A 316 40.98 18.15 -24.21
C GLU A 316 40.23 16.86 -24.57
N GLU A 317 40.85 15.97 -25.36
CA GLU A 317 40.29 14.65 -25.67
C GLU A 317 40.31 13.74 -24.42
N ILE A 318 39.31 12.87 -24.33
CA ILE A 318 39.17 11.91 -23.26
C ILE A 318 40.20 10.80 -23.45
N GLN A 319 41.06 10.57 -22.47
CA GLN A 319 42.15 9.59 -22.49
C GLN A 319 41.79 8.38 -21.60
N THR A 320 42.00 7.17 -22.11
CA THR A 320 41.85 5.96 -21.28
C THR A 320 43.06 5.86 -20.30
N VAL A 321 42.74 5.64 -19.03
CA VAL A 321 43.73 5.52 -17.94
C VAL A 321 43.90 4.03 -17.54
N GLY A 322 42.88 3.21 -17.78
CA GLY A 322 42.93 1.77 -17.50
C GLY A 322 41.68 1.05 -17.98
N ASP A 323 41.85 -0.25 -18.27
CA ASP A 323 40.78 -1.16 -18.64
C ASP A 323 40.15 -1.76 -17.36
N ILE A 324 39.46 -0.93 -16.59
CA ILE A 324 38.77 -1.30 -15.35
C ILE A 324 37.28 -1.11 -15.56
N PRO A 325 36.50 -2.20 -15.61
CA PRO A 325 35.08 -2.11 -15.88
C PRO A 325 34.26 -1.69 -14.67
N ASN A 326 33.14 -1.02 -14.94
CA ASN A 326 32.05 -0.80 -13.98
C ASN A 326 32.49 -0.14 -12.66
N ILE A 327 33.30 0.90 -12.72
CA ILE A 327 33.65 1.69 -11.55
C ILE A 327 32.39 2.45 -11.09
N THR A 328 31.91 2.13 -9.89
CA THR A 328 30.72 2.73 -9.28
C THR A 328 31.05 3.93 -8.42
N SER A 329 32.23 3.97 -7.82
CA SER A 329 32.60 5.02 -6.88
C SER A 329 34.09 5.35 -6.95
N PHE A 330 34.37 6.62 -6.78
CA PHE A 330 35.74 7.13 -6.55
C PHE A 330 35.82 7.81 -5.18
N LYS A 331 36.92 7.63 -4.45
CA LYS A 331 37.21 8.34 -3.19
C LYS A 331 38.64 8.84 -3.21
N LYS A 332 38.80 10.14 -3.02
CA LYS A 332 40.10 10.76 -2.91
C LYS A 332 40.58 10.69 -1.47
N ASP A 333 41.83 10.31 -1.27
CA ASP A 333 42.51 10.45 0.00
C ASP A 333 43.78 11.35 -0.15
N GLY A 334 44.53 11.54 0.92
CA GLY A 334 45.74 12.36 0.88
C GLY A 334 46.87 11.77 0.01
N GLN A 335 46.78 10.51 -0.39
CA GLN A 335 47.80 9.79 -1.15
C GLN A 335 47.43 9.57 -2.62
N GLY A 336 46.13 9.65 -2.96
CA GLY A 336 45.70 9.42 -4.32
C GLY A 336 44.18 9.29 -4.51
N MET A 337 43.81 8.46 -5.48
CA MET A 337 42.42 8.20 -5.84
C MET A 337 42.12 6.71 -5.78
N TRP A 338 41.15 6.35 -4.97
CA TRP A 338 40.57 5.02 -4.91
C TRP A 338 39.41 4.87 -5.87
N ALA A 339 39.25 3.68 -6.40
CA ALA A 339 38.07 3.31 -7.20
C ALA A 339 37.53 1.96 -6.72
N LEU A 340 36.22 1.87 -6.64
CA LEU A 340 35.46 0.66 -6.34
C LEU A 340 34.66 0.26 -7.57
N THR A 341 34.75 -1.01 -7.96
CA THR A 341 33.95 -1.54 -9.06
C THR A 341 32.65 -2.17 -8.55
N LEU A 342 31.70 -2.36 -9.44
CA LEU A 342 30.45 -3.07 -9.16
C LEU A 342 30.68 -4.51 -8.66
N ALA A 343 31.77 -5.14 -9.09
CA ALA A 343 32.20 -6.46 -8.61
C ALA A 343 32.77 -6.45 -7.19
N GLY A 344 33.00 -5.27 -6.61
CA GLY A 344 33.59 -5.09 -5.28
C GLY A 344 35.13 -5.07 -5.26
N ASP A 345 35.76 -4.95 -6.42
CA ASP A 345 37.22 -4.82 -6.52
C ASP A 345 37.68 -3.39 -6.24
N TYR A 346 38.77 -3.26 -5.50
CA TYR A 346 39.41 -1.97 -5.20
C TYR A 346 40.60 -1.71 -6.09
N TYR A 347 40.71 -0.49 -6.52
CA TYR A 347 41.88 0.00 -7.29
C TYR A 347 42.32 1.31 -6.69
N PHE A 348 43.62 1.54 -6.75
CA PHE A 348 44.27 2.76 -6.24
C PHE A 348 45.19 3.38 -7.30
N MET A 349 45.13 4.67 -7.45
CA MET A 349 46.00 5.49 -8.27
C MET A 349 46.67 6.56 -7.39
N GLU A 350 47.98 6.57 -7.32
CA GLU A 350 48.74 7.56 -6.58
C GLU A 350 48.46 9.00 -7.07
N ALA A 351 48.62 9.98 -6.20
CA ALA A 351 48.47 11.38 -6.57
C ALA A 351 49.47 11.77 -7.70
N GLY A 352 48.94 12.33 -8.78
CA GLY A 352 49.69 12.59 -10.02
C GLY A 352 49.99 11.37 -10.88
N GLY A 353 49.54 10.19 -10.47
CA GLY A 353 49.67 8.97 -11.24
C GLY A 353 48.80 8.93 -12.49
N HIS A 354 49.08 7.98 -13.38
CA HIS A 354 48.33 7.76 -14.63
C HIS A 354 47.78 6.35 -14.78
N ARG A 355 47.93 5.49 -13.76
CA ARG A 355 47.41 4.10 -13.81
C ARG A 355 46.91 3.68 -12.45
N PHE A 356 45.83 2.94 -12.46
CA PHE A 356 45.26 2.25 -11.31
C PHE A 356 45.95 0.92 -11.08
N GLN A 357 46.14 0.57 -9.82
CA GLN A 357 46.65 -0.73 -9.36
C GLN A 357 45.57 -1.39 -8.53
N LYS A 358 45.32 -2.68 -8.78
CA LYS A 358 44.37 -3.45 -7.98
C LYS A 358 44.89 -3.61 -6.55
N LYS A 359 44.00 -3.47 -5.57
CA LYS A 359 44.23 -3.65 -4.13
C LYS A 359 43.23 -4.66 -3.59
N ASP A 360 43.63 -5.36 -2.51
CA ASP A 360 42.75 -6.37 -1.88
C ASP A 360 41.63 -5.70 -1.06
N GLU A 361 41.92 -4.53 -0.48
CA GLU A 361 40.97 -3.75 0.34
C GLU A 361 41.14 -2.25 0.04
N GLY A 362 40.11 -1.48 0.35
CA GLY A 362 40.13 -0.02 0.17
C GLY A 362 39.14 0.72 1.07
N PRO A 363 39.30 2.04 1.17
CA PRO A 363 38.54 2.88 2.10
C PRO A 363 37.14 3.26 1.60
N ILE A 364 36.68 2.71 0.46
CA ILE A 364 35.34 3.00 -0.06
C ILE A 364 34.35 2.02 0.57
N SER A 365 33.39 2.52 1.30
CA SER A 365 32.32 1.72 1.89
C SER A 365 31.44 1.09 0.79
N LYS A 366 30.97 -0.13 1.02
CA LYS A 366 29.93 -0.78 0.20
C LYS A 366 28.50 -0.38 0.61
N LEU A 367 28.39 0.31 1.75
CA LEU A 367 27.18 0.92 2.23
C LEU A 367 27.15 2.39 1.80
N PHE A 368 26.00 3.04 1.95
CA PHE A 368 25.87 4.45 1.67
C PHE A 368 26.89 5.25 2.51
N GLU A 369 27.65 6.10 1.85
CA GLU A 369 28.60 7.02 2.46
C GLU A 369 28.63 8.30 1.63
N TYR A 370 28.52 9.44 2.28
CA TYR A 370 28.59 10.74 1.63
C TYR A 370 29.61 11.64 2.37
N VAL A 371 30.48 12.29 1.63
CA VAL A 371 31.44 13.22 2.18
C VAL A 371 31.01 14.64 1.83
N ASP A 372 30.71 15.44 2.84
CA ASP A 372 30.34 16.84 2.64
C ASP A 372 31.51 17.77 2.35
N ASN A 373 31.21 19.04 2.07
CA ASN A 373 32.24 20.04 1.76
C ASN A 373 33.14 20.44 2.97
N GLN A 374 32.73 20.03 4.17
CA GLN A 374 33.52 20.24 5.41
C GLN A 374 34.43 19.04 5.69
N GLY A 375 34.24 17.94 4.97
CA GLY A 375 34.97 16.71 5.13
C GLY A 375 34.33 15.72 6.08
N ASN A 376 33.10 15.99 6.57
CA ASN A 376 32.36 15.06 7.39
C ASN A 376 31.88 13.89 6.53
N VAL A 377 32.05 12.70 7.05
CA VAL A 377 31.63 11.45 6.38
C VAL A 377 30.31 10.99 6.95
N TRP A 378 29.23 11.20 6.22
CA TRP A 378 27.90 10.81 6.61
C TRP A 378 27.66 9.33 6.32
N HIS A 379 27.18 8.60 7.30
CA HIS A 379 26.86 7.18 7.24
C HIS A 379 25.72 6.84 8.20
N GLY A 380 25.12 5.64 8.11
CA GLY A 380 24.15 5.14 9.09
C GLY A 380 24.82 4.46 10.27
N ASN A 381 24.07 4.23 11.32
CA ASN A 381 24.45 3.38 12.44
C ASN A 381 24.71 1.93 12.01
N SER A 382 25.26 1.13 12.92
CA SER A 382 25.54 -0.30 12.68
C SER A 382 24.29 -1.12 12.35
N ASP A 383 23.11 -0.67 12.74
CA ASP A 383 21.79 -1.24 12.42
C ASP A 383 21.14 -0.62 11.17
N GLY A 384 21.80 0.36 10.53
CA GLY A 384 21.35 1.07 9.34
C GLY A 384 20.40 2.24 9.62
N THR A 385 20.13 2.55 10.88
CA THR A 385 19.30 3.71 11.24
C THR A 385 20.09 5.00 11.27
N GLY A 386 19.38 6.12 11.04
CA GLY A 386 19.95 7.46 11.10
C GLY A 386 20.95 7.78 9.97
N LEU A 387 21.38 9.03 9.93
CA LEU A 387 22.45 9.53 9.08
C LEU A 387 23.40 10.40 9.90
N PHE A 388 24.52 9.85 10.34
CA PHE A 388 25.44 10.47 11.28
C PHE A 388 26.81 10.72 10.63
N TYR A 389 27.62 11.54 11.27
CA TYR A 389 29.06 11.67 11.00
C TYR A 389 29.81 11.75 12.33
N ASP A 390 31.12 11.40 12.33
CA ASP A 390 31.94 11.43 13.51
C ASP A 390 31.94 12.84 14.14
N ASP A 391 31.86 12.94 15.48
CA ASP A 391 31.75 14.19 16.23
C ASP A 391 30.52 15.07 15.89
N MET A 392 29.43 14.48 15.44
CA MET A 392 28.17 15.21 15.23
C MET A 392 27.68 15.81 16.56
N PRO A 393 27.18 17.07 16.57
CA PRO A 393 26.57 17.66 17.77
C PRO A 393 25.34 16.85 18.24
N GLU A 394 25.23 16.61 19.55
CA GLU A 394 24.12 15.81 20.14
C GLU A 394 22.73 16.39 19.78
N ASP A 395 22.60 17.72 19.70
CA ASP A 395 21.37 18.39 19.30
C ASP A 395 20.98 18.16 17.83
N LEU A 396 21.91 17.73 16.99
CA LEU A 396 21.66 17.38 15.60
C LEU A 396 21.38 15.87 15.43
N GLU A 397 21.97 15.00 16.26
CA GLU A 397 21.83 13.55 16.18
C GLU A 397 20.36 13.12 16.24
N GLU A 398 19.58 13.68 17.16
CA GLU A 398 18.15 13.36 17.29
C GLU A 398 17.35 13.67 16.02
N TRP A 399 17.72 14.73 15.30
CA TRP A 399 17.01 15.15 14.09
C TRP A 399 17.27 14.28 12.87
N VAL A 400 18.39 13.57 12.83
CA VAL A 400 18.78 12.71 11.70
C VAL A 400 18.47 11.23 11.93
N GLU A 401 18.03 10.86 13.14
CA GLU A 401 17.60 9.50 13.50
C GLU A 401 16.50 8.92 12.57
N PRO A 402 15.50 9.71 12.05
CA PRO A 402 14.45 9.17 11.18
C PRO A 402 14.93 8.66 9.83
N PHE A 403 16.15 9.02 9.40
CA PHE A 403 16.63 8.64 8.09
C PHE A 403 17.21 7.21 8.12
N ASP A 404 16.74 6.38 7.21
CA ASP A 404 17.19 5.00 7.03
C ASP A 404 18.23 4.96 5.91
N GLN A 405 19.48 4.67 6.24
CA GLN A 405 20.58 4.57 5.29
C GLN A 405 20.26 3.70 4.07
N SER A 406 19.49 2.62 4.26
CA SER A 406 19.14 1.70 3.18
C SER A 406 18.21 2.31 2.14
N LYS A 407 17.53 3.40 2.49
CA LYS A 407 16.59 4.13 1.60
C LYS A 407 17.23 5.35 0.94
N VAL A 408 18.40 5.77 1.40
CA VAL A 408 19.09 6.93 0.85
C VAL A 408 19.90 6.54 -0.39
N ASN A 409 19.57 7.16 -1.52
CA ASN A 409 20.27 6.94 -2.79
C ASN A 409 21.26 8.05 -3.10
N ALA A 410 20.97 9.27 -2.67
CA ALA A 410 21.79 10.43 -2.91
C ALA A 410 21.68 11.42 -1.76
N MET A 411 22.78 12.09 -1.45
CA MET A 411 22.81 13.14 -0.45
C MET A 411 23.67 14.31 -0.95
N LEU A 412 23.31 15.52 -0.51
CA LEU A 412 24.10 16.73 -0.76
C LEU A 412 23.95 17.66 0.44
N VAL A 413 25.07 18.09 1.02
CA VAL A 413 25.09 19.12 2.06
C VAL A 413 25.67 20.40 1.47
N HIS A 414 24.88 21.46 1.48
CA HIS A 414 25.32 22.76 0.95
C HIS A 414 24.59 23.92 1.67
N GLY A 415 25.37 24.90 2.16
CA GLY A 415 24.82 26.15 2.73
C GLY A 415 23.90 25.92 3.93
N GLY A 416 24.24 25.01 4.86
CA GLY A 416 23.40 24.67 6.03
C GLY A 416 22.17 23.82 5.72
N LEU A 417 22.03 23.36 4.48
CA LEU A 417 20.94 22.48 4.05
C LEU A 417 21.52 21.11 3.68
N ALA A 418 20.85 20.05 4.11
CA ALA A 418 21.04 18.69 3.60
C ALA A 418 19.85 18.32 2.68
N TRP A 419 20.20 17.80 1.52
CA TRP A 419 19.28 17.26 0.55
C TRP A 419 19.44 15.75 0.53
N ILE A 420 18.38 15.02 0.83
CA ILE A 420 18.40 13.57 0.99
C ILE A 420 17.41 12.99 -0.03
N GLY A 421 17.94 12.32 -1.05
CA GLY A 421 17.16 11.69 -2.11
C GLY A 421 16.95 10.20 -1.83
N ASN A 422 15.70 9.77 -1.90
CA ASN A 422 15.30 8.37 -1.83
C ASN A 422 14.64 7.91 -3.14
N TYR A 423 13.92 6.76 -3.12
CA TYR A 423 13.25 6.21 -4.30
C TYR A 423 12.08 7.07 -4.81
N GLU A 424 11.41 7.82 -3.93
CA GLU A 424 10.13 8.47 -4.22
C GLU A 424 10.16 9.99 -4.06
N GLU A 425 11.07 10.52 -3.22
CA GLU A 425 11.07 11.92 -2.84
C GLU A 425 12.49 12.45 -2.56
N LEU A 426 12.62 13.76 -2.65
CA LEU A 426 13.79 14.50 -2.21
C LEU A 426 13.41 15.28 -0.95
N ILE A 427 14.03 14.95 0.17
CA ILE A 427 13.85 15.65 1.43
C ILE A 427 14.88 16.76 1.54
N ARG A 428 14.43 17.97 1.82
CA ARG A 428 15.26 19.11 2.19
C ARG A 428 15.27 19.23 3.71
N PHE A 429 16.43 19.24 4.31
CA PHE A 429 16.63 19.29 5.74
C PHE A 429 17.50 20.48 6.11
N ASN A 430 17.04 21.34 7.03
CA ASN A 430 17.74 22.57 7.44
C ASN A 430 18.55 22.32 8.70
N LEU A 431 19.84 22.07 8.52
CA LEU A 431 20.81 21.81 9.60
C LEU A 431 20.99 23.02 10.54
N ASP A 432 20.96 24.23 9.99
CA ASP A 432 21.20 25.46 10.78
C ASP A 432 20.04 25.72 11.76
N GLN A 433 18.81 25.33 11.39
CA GLN A 433 17.64 25.50 12.25
C GLN A 433 17.57 24.45 13.37
N CYS A 434 18.11 23.26 13.17
CA CYS A 434 18.10 22.20 14.18
C CYS A 434 18.77 22.63 15.49
N ALA A 435 19.91 23.31 15.42
CA ALA A 435 20.64 23.80 16.59
C ALA A 435 19.85 24.79 17.47
N SER A 436 18.80 25.40 16.92
CA SER A 436 17.93 26.36 17.65
C SER A 436 16.54 25.81 17.94
N ALA A 437 16.17 24.69 17.34
CA ALA A 437 14.87 24.07 17.48
C ALA A 437 14.88 23.03 18.60
N GLN A 438 13.79 22.97 19.34
CA GLN A 438 13.57 21.94 20.35
C GLN A 438 12.55 20.93 19.83
N LEU A 439 12.92 19.65 19.83
CA LEU A 439 11.99 18.58 19.55
C LEU A 439 10.88 18.54 20.61
N TYR A 440 9.64 18.48 20.15
CA TYR A 440 8.51 18.24 21.02
C TYR A 440 8.51 16.78 21.45
N THR A 441 8.61 16.52 22.74
CA THR A 441 8.48 15.15 23.29
C THR A 441 7.01 14.76 23.31
N PRO A 442 6.58 13.79 22.48
CA PRO A 442 5.20 13.40 22.40
C PRO A 442 4.69 12.85 23.74
N GLN A 443 3.43 13.11 24.06
CA GLN A 443 2.75 12.46 25.18
C GLN A 443 1.93 11.29 24.66
N LEU A 444 2.10 10.14 25.32
CA LEU A 444 1.40 8.92 24.94
C LEU A 444 0.08 8.80 25.69
N HIS A 445 -1.01 8.66 24.96
CA HIS A 445 -2.36 8.51 25.49
C HIS A 445 -2.96 7.15 25.14
N ILE A 446 -3.67 6.55 26.08
CA ILE A 446 -4.56 5.43 25.82
C ILE A 446 -5.83 6.00 25.20
N ARG A 447 -6.17 5.59 23.99
CA ARG A 447 -7.29 6.13 23.21
C ARG A 447 -8.58 5.37 23.45
N ARG A 448 -8.50 4.06 23.38
CA ARG A 448 -9.67 3.21 23.63
C ARG A 448 -9.30 2.05 24.53
N PHE A 449 -10.26 1.70 25.35
CA PHE A 449 -10.18 0.58 26.24
C PHE A 449 -11.50 -0.17 26.17
N ASN A 450 -11.47 -1.39 25.65
CA ASN A 450 -12.68 -2.18 25.50
C ASN A 450 -12.48 -3.60 26.00
N PHE A 451 -13.42 -4.06 26.83
CA PHE A 451 -13.53 -5.44 27.26
C PHE A 451 -14.59 -6.15 26.46
N ASN A 452 -14.20 -7.14 25.68
CA ASN A 452 -15.10 -8.04 24.98
C ASN A 452 -14.85 -9.50 25.43
N ASP A 453 -15.66 -10.43 24.92
CA ASP A 453 -15.55 -11.86 25.28
C ASP A 453 -14.21 -12.48 24.85
N GLY A 454 -13.46 -11.86 23.95
CA GLY A 454 -12.16 -12.32 23.47
C GLY A 454 -10.97 -11.79 24.27
N GLY A 455 -11.17 -10.82 25.18
CA GLY A 455 -10.07 -10.21 25.94
C GLY A 455 -10.16 -8.71 26.12
N LEU A 456 -9.03 -8.07 26.41
CA LEU A 456 -8.88 -6.63 26.50
C LEU A 456 -8.32 -6.09 25.17
N SER A 457 -9.08 -5.26 24.49
CA SER A 457 -8.59 -4.44 23.38
C SER A 457 -8.16 -3.09 23.93
N LEU A 458 -6.95 -2.69 23.58
CA LEU A 458 -6.35 -1.43 23.96
C LEU A 458 -5.82 -0.74 22.71
N SER A 459 -6.18 0.53 22.50
CA SER A 459 -5.55 1.38 21.50
C SER A 459 -4.85 2.58 22.15
N PHE A 460 -3.76 2.99 21.55
CA PHE A 460 -2.91 4.04 22.08
C PHE A 460 -2.26 4.84 20.95
N ALA A 461 -2.03 6.10 21.18
CA ALA A 461 -1.34 6.99 20.23
C ALA A 461 -0.63 8.12 20.95
N ASN A 462 0.38 8.65 20.32
CA ASN A 462 0.97 9.92 20.68
C ASN A 462 0.01 11.06 20.35
N ASP A 463 0.14 12.16 21.06
CA ASP A 463 -0.61 13.40 20.84
C ASP A 463 -0.07 14.26 19.68
N LYS A 464 0.98 13.79 19.01
CA LYS A 464 1.63 14.41 17.84
C LYS A 464 1.79 13.37 16.72
N LEU A 465 1.58 13.80 15.49
CA LEU A 465 1.86 12.98 14.29
C LEU A 465 3.32 13.14 13.86
N ASP A 466 3.97 12.02 13.56
CA ASP A 466 5.32 12.03 12.99
C ASP A 466 5.24 12.16 11.47
N PRO A 467 5.89 13.18 10.90
CA PRO A 467 5.86 13.38 9.45
C PRO A 467 6.90 12.53 8.69
N LEU A 468 8.02 12.16 9.33
CA LEU A 468 9.18 11.50 8.69
C LEU A 468 9.22 9.98 8.88
N GLY A 469 8.42 9.43 9.78
CA GLY A 469 8.48 8.00 10.06
C GLY A 469 7.25 7.49 10.81
N GLU A 470 7.29 6.23 11.19
CA GLU A 470 6.23 5.59 11.96
C GLU A 470 6.63 5.60 13.45
N THR A 471 5.68 5.99 14.30
CA THR A 471 5.83 5.81 15.74
C THR A 471 5.74 4.32 16.08
N LEU A 472 6.69 3.81 16.83
CA LEU A 472 6.72 2.44 17.32
C LEU A 472 6.21 2.38 18.75
N TYR A 473 5.50 1.33 19.08
CA TYR A 473 4.92 1.10 20.39
C TYR A 473 5.41 -0.19 21.00
N SER A 474 5.54 -0.20 22.33
CA SER A 474 5.89 -1.37 23.12
C SER A 474 5.08 -1.32 24.41
N TYR A 475 4.59 -2.44 24.86
CA TYR A 475 3.73 -2.56 26.04
C TYR A 475 4.22 -3.66 26.97
N ARG A 476 3.80 -3.59 28.23
CA ARG A 476 3.97 -4.67 29.19
C ARG A 476 2.78 -4.77 30.15
N LEU A 477 2.47 -5.96 30.60
CA LEU A 477 1.59 -6.22 31.73
C LEU A 477 2.45 -6.27 33.01
N HIS A 478 1.95 -5.76 34.12
CA HIS A 478 2.70 -5.63 35.36
C HIS A 478 3.29 -6.96 35.89
N ASN A 479 2.68 -8.09 35.56
CA ASN A 479 3.18 -9.42 35.93
C ASN A 479 4.25 -9.98 34.96
N ASP A 480 4.44 -9.37 33.80
CA ASP A 480 5.50 -9.69 32.85
C ASP A 480 6.53 -8.57 32.91
N ASN A 481 7.67 -8.80 33.54
CA ASN A 481 8.74 -7.79 33.62
C ASN A 481 9.40 -7.43 32.28
N ALA A 482 9.04 -8.10 31.19
CA ALA A 482 9.57 -7.85 29.86
C ALA A 482 8.64 -6.96 29.04
N TRP A 483 9.22 -5.98 28.33
CA TRP A 483 8.53 -5.21 27.30
C TRP A 483 8.33 -6.04 26.05
N SER A 484 7.22 -5.85 25.35
CA SER A 484 7.03 -6.41 24.00
C SER A 484 8.08 -5.86 23.03
N ALA A 485 8.30 -6.55 21.91
CA ALA A 485 9.05 -5.98 20.79
C ALA A 485 8.37 -4.68 20.31
N TRP A 486 9.19 -3.76 19.76
CA TRP A 486 8.68 -2.55 19.14
C TRP A 486 7.86 -2.89 17.88
N SER A 487 6.69 -2.28 17.73
CA SER A 487 5.76 -2.48 16.61
C SER A 487 5.04 -1.18 16.27
N ALA A 488 4.75 -0.96 14.99
CA ALA A 488 3.92 0.16 14.53
C ALA A 488 2.42 -0.02 14.85
N GLN A 489 2.01 -1.15 15.41
CA GLN A 489 0.61 -1.40 15.77
C GLN A 489 0.16 -0.49 16.91
N GLN A 490 -0.90 0.27 16.65
CA GLN A 490 -1.54 1.17 17.61
C GLN A 490 -2.66 0.50 18.41
N GLU A 491 -3.03 -0.72 18.06
CA GLU A 491 -4.04 -1.52 18.73
C GLU A 491 -3.47 -2.87 19.12
N TYR A 492 -3.78 -3.30 20.33
CA TYR A 492 -3.39 -4.60 20.82
C TYR A 492 -4.52 -5.30 21.55
N LEU A 493 -4.72 -6.56 21.22
CA LEU A 493 -5.68 -7.44 21.89
C LEU A 493 -4.94 -8.38 22.83
N PHE A 494 -5.10 -8.16 24.14
CA PHE A 494 -4.68 -9.12 25.17
C PHE A 494 -5.73 -10.23 25.24
N ALA A 495 -5.52 -11.30 24.47
CA ALA A 495 -6.35 -12.49 24.56
C ALA A 495 -6.09 -13.24 25.87
N ASP A 496 -7.08 -14.01 26.32
CA ASP A 496 -6.96 -14.93 27.45
C ASP A 496 -6.55 -14.31 28.80
N ILE A 497 -6.88 -13.03 29.04
CA ILE A 497 -6.68 -12.43 30.35
C ILE A 497 -7.60 -13.10 31.37
N ASN A 498 -7.02 -13.66 32.40
CA ASN A 498 -7.76 -14.24 33.52
C ASN A 498 -8.56 -13.17 34.33
N PHE A 499 -9.49 -13.59 35.14
CA PHE A 499 -10.17 -12.66 36.06
C PHE A 499 -9.20 -12.14 37.12
N GLY A 500 -9.20 -10.85 37.37
CA GLY A 500 -8.27 -10.25 38.37
C GLY A 500 -8.02 -8.77 38.09
N SER A 501 -7.08 -8.20 38.84
CA SER A 501 -6.61 -6.82 38.62
C SER A 501 -5.29 -6.86 37.87
N TYR A 502 -5.16 -5.99 36.86
CA TYR A 502 -3.99 -5.88 36.03
C TYR A 502 -3.59 -4.42 35.90
N GLN A 503 -2.33 -4.21 35.60
CA GLN A 503 -1.75 -2.92 35.23
C GLN A 503 -1.06 -3.06 33.90
N VAL A 504 -1.40 -2.22 32.96
CA VAL A 504 -0.75 -2.16 31.63
C VAL A 504 0.04 -0.86 31.53
N GLU A 505 1.24 -0.97 31.04
CA GLU A 505 2.08 0.15 30.68
C GLU A 505 2.38 0.10 29.18
N VAL A 506 2.35 1.25 28.54
CA VAL A 506 2.69 1.41 27.12
C VAL A 506 3.76 2.47 27.02
N ARG A 507 4.69 2.28 26.12
CA ARG A 507 5.67 3.28 25.72
C ARG A 507 5.68 3.41 24.20
N SER A 508 5.98 4.60 23.73
CA SER A 508 6.17 4.86 22.28
C SER A 508 7.60 5.32 22.03
N LYS A 509 8.10 5.00 20.86
CA LYS A 509 9.32 5.57 20.29
C LYS A 509 8.90 6.29 19.01
N ASP A 510 9.05 7.60 18.96
CA ASP A 510 8.76 8.38 17.77
C ASP A 510 9.85 8.20 16.69
N ALA A 511 9.66 8.81 15.54
CA ALA A 511 10.62 8.75 14.44
C ALA A 511 12.01 9.31 14.81
N PHE A 512 12.06 10.23 15.78
CA PHE A 512 13.28 10.88 16.27
C PHE A 512 13.94 10.13 17.43
N GLY A 513 13.52 8.89 17.71
CA GLY A 513 14.11 8.08 18.77
C GLY A 513 13.62 8.41 20.18
N GLN A 514 12.78 9.46 20.37
CA GLN A 514 12.31 9.88 21.67
C GLN A 514 11.30 8.86 22.25
N ILE A 515 11.50 8.50 23.50
CA ILE A 515 10.65 7.52 24.18
C ILE A 515 9.71 8.22 25.15
N SER A 516 8.42 8.05 24.92
CA SER A 516 7.34 8.49 25.81
C SER A 516 6.67 7.29 26.47
N GLN A 517 6.24 7.45 27.71
CA GLN A 517 5.55 6.40 28.45
C GLN A 517 4.17 6.88 28.90
N SER A 518 3.19 5.99 28.82
CA SER A 518 1.88 6.24 29.41
C SER A 518 1.93 6.15 30.93
N ILE A 519 0.98 6.83 31.58
CA ILE A 519 0.66 6.55 32.97
C ILE A 519 0.17 5.10 33.04
N PRO A 520 0.65 4.31 34.05
CA PRO A 520 0.16 2.95 34.23
C PRO A 520 -1.36 2.91 34.36
N TYR A 521 -2.01 2.14 33.51
CA TYR A 521 -3.45 1.99 33.51
C TYR A 521 -3.86 0.73 34.28
N GLU A 522 -4.62 0.93 35.39
CA GLU A 522 -5.12 -0.16 36.19
C GLU A 522 -6.52 -0.57 35.74
N PHE A 523 -6.70 -1.84 35.47
CA PHE A 523 -8.01 -2.39 35.14
C PHE A 523 -8.30 -3.68 35.90
N LYS A 524 -9.58 -3.96 36.01
CA LYS A 524 -10.05 -5.15 36.71
C LYS A 524 -11.03 -5.90 35.82
N ARG A 525 -10.68 -7.13 35.47
CA ARG A 525 -11.64 -8.03 34.86
C ARG A 525 -12.51 -8.65 35.96
N PRO A 526 -13.76 -8.22 36.09
CA PRO A 526 -14.61 -8.72 37.13
C PRO A 526 -14.93 -10.20 36.89
N TYR A 527 -14.96 -10.99 37.97
CA TYR A 527 -15.46 -12.34 37.84
C TYR A 527 -16.89 -12.31 37.32
N PRO A 528 -17.28 -13.17 36.37
CA PRO A 528 -18.62 -13.25 35.89
C PRO A 528 -19.58 -13.52 37.02
N PHE A 529 -20.82 -13.01 36.91
CA PHE A 529 -21.80 -13.09 37.99
C PHE A 529 -22.00 -14.52 38.53
N PHE A 530 -21.85 -15.50 37.63
CA PHE A 530 -22.05 -16.92 37.98
C PHE A 530 -20.87 -17.57 38.78
N VAL A 531 -19.71 -16.88 38.90
CA VAL A 531 -18.55 -17.35 39.67
C VAL A 531 -18.39 -16.56 40.98
N ARG A 532 -19.17 -15.47 41.13
CA ARG A 532 -19.10 -14.67 42.36
C ARG A 532 -19.65 -15.42 43.57
N TRP A 533 -19.13 -15.12 44.77
CA TRP A 533 -19.45 -15.86 46.00
C TRP A 533 -20.94 -16.04 46.25
N TYR A 534 -21.77 -15.05 45.91
CA TYR A 534 -23.24 -15.12 46.06
C TYR A 534 -23.90 -16.08 45.05
N SER A 535 -23.30 -16.26 43.89
CA SER A 535 -23.80 -17.23 42.90
C SER A 535 -23.53 -18.66 43.32
N LEU A 536 -22.43 -18.90 44.09
CA LEU A 536 -22.17 -20.19 44.71
C LEU A 536 -23.27 -20.55 45.69
N LEU A 537 -23.80 -19.57 46.48
CA LEU A 537 -24.95 -19.78 47.37
C LEU A 537 -26.24 -20.12 46.59
N VAL A 538 -26.46 -19.43 45.43
CA VAL A 538 -27.59 -19.75 44.57
C VAL A 538 -27.46 -21.14 43.96
N TYR A 539 -26.29 -21.54 43.54
CA TYR A 539 -26.05 -22.90 43.00
C TYR A 539 -26.22 -23.95 44.08
N LEU A 540 -25.76 -23.65 45.30
CA LEU A 540 -25.98 -24.54 46.45
C LEU A 540 -27.50 -24.69 46.75
N MET A 541 -28.26 -23.58 46.75
CA MET A 541 -29.72 -23.62 46.91
C MET A 541 -30.44 -24.39 45.81
N ILE A 542 -29.99 -24.17 44.56
CA ILE A 542 -30.54 -24.91 43.41
C ILE A 542 -30.19 -26.40 43.53
N ALA A 543 -28.96 -26.73 43.90
CA ALA A 543 -28.52 -28.12 44.09
C ALA A 543 -29.33 -28.80 45.19
N VAL A 544 -29.51 -28.12 46.32
CA VAL A 544 -30.36 -28.63 47.46
C VAL A 544 -31.80 -28.79 46.99
N GLY A 545 -32.33 -27.79 46.25
CA GLY A 545 -33.68 -27.87 45.69
C GLY A 545 -33.84 -29.01 44.68
N LEU A 546 -32.86 -29.22 43.79
CA LEU A 546 -32.87 -30.34 42.82
C LEU A 546 -32.74 -31.71 43.54
N VAL A 547 -31.92 -31.82 44.58
CA VAL A 547 -31.84 -33.04 45.40
C VAL A 547 -33.16 -33.28 46.10
N TYR A 548 -33.79 -32.24 46.65
CA TYR A 548 -35.13 -32.36 47.27
C TYR A 548 -36.22 -32.78 46.26
N LEU A 549 -36.22 -32.15 45.10
CA LEU A 549 -37.15 -32.51 43.98
C LEU A 549 -36.88 -33.90 43.45
N TRP A 550 -35.60 -34.27 43.33
CA TRP A 550 -35.21 -35.63 42.95
C TRP A 550 -35.66 -36.68 43.95
N PHE A 551 -35.53 -36.36 45.26
CA PHE A 551 -35.99 -37.24 46.33
C PHE A 551 -37.54 -37.38 46.32
N GLN A 552 -38.26 -36.26 46.10
CA GLN A 552 -39.70 -36.27 45.95
C GLN A 552 -40.14 -37.02 44.67
N HIS A 553 -39.43 -36.79 43.58
CA HIS A 553 -39.72 -37.45 42.29
C HIS A 553 -39.42 -38.96 42.36
N ARG A 554 -38.38 -39.33 43.03
CA ARG A 554 -38.00 -40.73 43.27
C ARG A 554 -39.02 -41.45 44.14
N MET A 555 -39.49 -40.75 45.20
CA MET A 555 -40.56 -41.29 46.06
C MET A 555 -41.90 -41.48 45.27
N ARG A 556 -42.22 -40.52 44.41
CA ARG A 556 -43.40 -40.62 43.53
C ARG A 556 -43.27 -41.72 42.46
N ARG A 557 -42.10 -41.83 41.86
CA ARG A 557 -41.85 -42.90 40.85
C ARG A 557 -41.83 -44.30 41.45
N MET A 558 -41.38 -44.47 42.64
CA MET A 558 -41.47 -45.78 43.33
C MET A 558 -42.92 -46.19 43.64
N ALA A 559 -43.81 -45.22 43.72
CA ALA A 559 -45.25 -45.49 43.88
C ALA A 559 -45.97 -45.75 42.52
N GLU A 560 -45.49 -45.12 41.43
CA GLU A 560 -46.11 -45.25 40.06
C GLU A 560 -45.51 -46.39 39.22
N GLU A 561 -44.29 -46.84 39.52
CA GLU A 561 -43.59 -47.89 38.76
C GLU A 561 -44.17 -49.30 39.00
N GLN A 562 -44.92 -49.50 40.11
CA GLN A 562 -45.65 -50.76 40.32
C GLN A 562 -46.89 -50.91 39.47
N GLU A 563 -47.48 -49.85 38.98
CA GLU A 563 -48.72 -49.98 38.12
C GLU A 563 -48.46 -49.89 36.62
N ARG A 564 -47.26 -49.46 36.15
CA ARG A 564 -47.03 -49.16 34.76
C ARG A 564 -46.14 -50.14 33.96
N LEU A 565 -45.65 -51.17 34.63
CA LEU A 565 -44.72 -52.10 34.01
C LEU A 565 -45.39 -53.19 33.10
N GLU A 566 -46.71 -53.29 33.10
CA GLU A 566 -47.38 -54.25 32.20
C GLU A 566 -48.00 -53.70 30.91
N ALA A 567 -48.06 -52.40 30.74
CA ALA A 567 -48.83 -51.80 29.59
C ALA A 567 -48.03 -51.20 28.46
N ILE A 568 -46.73 -51.04 28.50
CA ILE A 568 -45.99 -50.22 27.49
C ILE A 568 -44.80 -50.93 26.86
N VAL A 569 -44.80 -52.21 26.80
CA VAL A 569 -43.75 -52.94 26.06
C VAL A 569 -44.01 -53.09 24.55
N ASP A 570 -45.26 -52.90 24.13
CA ASP A 570 -45.62 -53.31 22.73
C ASP A 570 -45.77 -52.20 21.69
N GLU A 571 -45.86 -50.98 22.06
CA GLU A 571 -46.29 -49.95 21.07
C GLU A 571 -45.16 -48.99 20.59
N ARG A 572 -43.98 -48.94 21.18
CA ARG A 572 -42.96 -47.91 20.83
C ARG A 572 -41.72 -48.35 20.08
N THR A 573 -41.70 -49.58 19.57
CA THR A 573 -40.53 -50.04 18.79
C THR A 573 -40.61 -49.70 17.30
N LYS A 574 -41.74 -49.24 16.80
CA LYS A 574 -41.92 -48.97 15.35
C LYS A 574 -41.78 -47.54 14.90
N GLU A 575 -42.00 -46.55 15.73
CA GLU A 575 -41.98 -45.14 15.30
C GLU A 575 -40.63 -44.44 15.40
N LEU A 576 -39.69 -44.96 16.17
CA LEU A 576 -38.39 -44.28 16.41
C LEU A 576 -37.35 -44.45 15.32
N ARG A 577 -37.52 -45.45 14.40
CA ARG A 577 -36.55 -45.70 13.34
C ARG A 577 -36.68 -44.83 12.09
N SER A 578 -37.83 -44.24 11.83
CA SER A 578 -38.00 -43.46 10.59
C SER A 578 -37.67 -41.97 10.71
N ALA A 579 -37.70 -41.40 11.92
CA ALA A 579 -37.39 -39.98 12.13
C ALA A 579 -35.92 -39.69 12.30
N GLN A 580 -35.11 -40.66 12.72
CA GLN A 580 -33.71 -40.49 12.96
C GLN A 580 -32.86 -40.40 11.68
N ASP A 581 -33.30 -41.04 10.60
CA ASP A 581 -32.55 -41.07 9.33
C ASP A 581 -32.71 -39.79 8.49
N GLN A 582 -33.79 -39.03 8.67
CA GLN A 582 -33.97 -37.76 7.93
C GLN A 582 -33.22 -36.57 8.53
N LEU A 583 -33.08 -36.49 9.85
CA LEU A 583 -32.33 -35.41 10.51
C LEU A 583 -30.81 -35.50 10.32
N LEU A 584 -30.27 -36.72 10.24
CA LEU A 584 -28.83 -36.96 10.04
C LEU A 584 -28.35 -36.59 8.64
N ARG A 585 -29.22 -36.58 7.62
CA ARG A 585 -28.86 -36.14 6.27
C ARG A 585 -28.74 -34.62 6.16
N GLN A 586 -29.68 -33.86 6.73
CA GLN A 586 -29.67 -32.39 6.65
C GLN A 586 -28.52 -31.75 7.48
N GLU A 587 -28.20 -32.30 8.64
CA GLU A 587 -27.07 -31.81 9.45
C GLU A 587 -25.68 -32.04 8.79
N ARG A 588 -25.55 -33.12 8.05
CA ARG A 588 -24.29 -33.46 7.35
C ARG A 588 -23.99 -32.52 6.18
N GLU A 589 -25.02 -32.13 5.41
CA GLU A 589 -24.85 -31.24 4.25
C GLU A 589 -24.52 -29.80 4.67
N ALA A 590 -25.16 -29.29 5.72
CA ALA A 590 -24.88 -27.94 6.24
C ALA A 590 -23.53 -27.81 6.94
N ALA A 591 -23.09 -28.88 7.62
CA ALA A 591 -21.78 -28.89 8.28
C ALA A 591 -20.62 -28.97 7.28
N ILE A 592 -20.78 -29.72 6.19
CA ILE A 592 -19.76 -29.87 5.13
C ILE A 592 -19.57 -28.54 4.40
N GLY A 593 -20.64 -27.80 4.09
CA GLY A 593 -20.53 -26.48 3.41
C GLY A 593 -19.78 -25.44 4.23
N LYS A 594 -20.05 -25.40 5.54
CA LYS A 594 -19.44 -24.40 6.45
C LYS A 594 -17.97 -24.70 6.78
N LEU A 595 -17.62 -25.99 6.92
CA LEU A 595 -16.26 -26.45 7.14
C LEU A 595 -15.38 -26.26 5.89
N THR A 596 -15.95 -26.53 4.70
CA THR A 596 -15.22 -26.43 3.44
C THR A 596 -14.87 -24.98 3.10
N LYS A 597 -15.76 -24.02 3.35
CA LYS A 597 -15.50 -22.59 3.14
C LYS A 597 -14.34 -22.08 4.03
N GLY A 598 -14.37 -22.42 5.33
CA GLY A 598 -13.32 -22.01 6.27
C GLY A 598 -11.94 -22.69 6.03
N LEU A 599 -11.93 -23.87 5.38
CA LEU A 599 -10.73 -24.58 4.98
C LEU A 599 -10.11 -23.94 3.73
N ILE A 600 -10.93 -23.55 2.76
CA ILE A 600 -10.47 -22.89 1.53
C ILE A 600 -9.75 -21.59 1.84
N ASP A 601 -10.32 -20.72 2.68
CA ASP A 601 -9.70 -19.43 3.08
C ASP A 601 -8.35 -19.64 3.79
N ARG A 602 -8.28 -20.66 4.65
CA ARG A 602 -7.05 -20.97 5.41
C ARG A 602 -5.93 -21.58 4.55
N ILE A 603 -6.26 -22.18 3.42
CA ILE A 603 -5.28 -22.76 2.50
C ILE A 603 -4.88 -21.76 1.41
N LEU A 604 -5.79 -20.90 0.99
CA LEU A 604 -5.52 -19.92 -0.07
C LEU A 604 -4.40 -18.92 0.33
N ASN A 605 -4.42 -18.48 1.59
CA ASN A 605 -3.42 -17.53 2.09
C ASN A 605 -1.98 -18.10 2.06
N PRO A 606 -1.67 -19.25 2.68
CA PRO A 606 -0.32 -19.80 2.59
C PRO A 606 0.09 -20.17 1.15
N MET A 607 -0.84 -20.55 0.29
CA MET A 607 -0.55 -20.82 -1.11
C MET A 607 -0.10 -19.58 -1.88
N ASN A 608 -0.71 -18.41 -1.61
CA ASN A 608 -0.27 -17.16 -2.20
C ASN A 608 1.16 -16.78 -1.73
N TYR A 609 1.50 -17.04 -0.46
CA TYR A 609 2.87 -16.82 0.02
C TYR A 609 3.87 -17.78 -0.64
N ILE A 610 3.53 -19.06 -0.76
CA ILE A 610 4.40 -20.05 -1.43
C ILE A 610 4.68 -19.63 -2.88
N ASN A 611 3.65 -19.21 -3.62
CA ASN A 611 3.80 -18.75 -4.99
C ASN A 611 4.70 -17.51 -5.10
N ASN A 612 4.49 -16.52 -4.23
CA ASN A 612 5.29 -15.31 -4.23
C ASN A 612 6.76 -15.59 -3.88
N PHE A 613 7.01 -16.44 -2.87
CA PHE A 613 8.38 -16.82 -2.52
C PHE A 613 9.05 -17.68 -3.58
N ALA A 614 8.34 -18.61 -4.21
CA ALA A 614 8.87 -19.40 -5.31
C ALA A 614 9.28 -18.51 -6.48
N HIS A 615 8.43 -17.57 -6.87
CA HIS A 615 8.71 -16.62 -7.96
C HIS A 615 9.91 -15.71 -7.65
N LEU A 616 9.99 -15.16 -6.45
CA LEU A 616 11.12 -14.33 -6.01
C LEU A 616 12.43 -15.13 -5.99
N THR A 617 12.38 -16.36 -5.45
CA THR A 617 13.57 -17.22 -5.35
C THR A 617 14.03 -17.71 -6.73
N LEU A 618 13.09 -17.89 -7.68
CA LEU A 618 13.43 -18.24 -9.06
C LEU A 618 14.20 -17.11 -9.76
N GLY A 619 13.83 -15.84 -9.47
CA GLY A 619 14.59 -14.66 -9.92
C GLY A 619 16.03 -14.70 -9.40
N LEU A 620 16.19 -14.88 -8.08
CA LEU A 620 17.52 -14.93 -7.43
C LEU A 620 18.37 -16.10 -7.94
N ALA A 621 17.76 -17.26 -8.21
CA ALA A 621 18.46 -18.41 -8.73
C ALA A 621 18.96 -18.20 -10.17
N LYS A 622 18.18 -17.48 -11.00
CA LYS A 622 18.60 -17.09 -12.36
C LYS A 622 19.76 -16.09 -12.32
N ASP A 623 19.71 -15.13 -11.42
CA ASP A 623 20.80 -14.14 -11.24
C ASP A 623 22.08 -14.84 -10.77
N MET A 624 21.97 -15.80 -9.86
CA MET A 624 23.11 -16.55 -9.36
C MET A 624 23.71 -17.47 -10.45
N ARG A 625 22.88 -18.05 -11.29
CA ARG A 625 23.35 -18.81 -12.46
C ARG A 625 24.13 -17.93 -13.43
N GLN A 626 23.64 -16.70 -13.68
CA GLN A 626 24.34 -15.75 -14.54
C GLN A 626 25.72 -15.40 -13.95
N ASN A 627 25.77 -15.18 -12.63
CA ASN A 627 27.05 -14.89 -11.96
C ASN A 627 28.05 -16.06 -12.05
N ILE A 628 27.57 -17.32 -12.00
CA ILE A 628 28.42 -18.51 -12.18
C ILE A 628 28.92 -18.60 -13.62
N GLU A 629 28.09 -18.28 -14.60
CA GLU A 629 28.47 -18.26 -16.02
C GLU A 629 29.50 -17.17 -16.32
N ASP A 630 29.32 -15.98 -15.71
CA ASP A 630 30.22 -14.84 -15.88
C ASP A 630 31.62 -15.09 -15.27
N GLU A 631 31.74 -15.98 -14.26
CA GLU A 631 32.99 -16.37 -13.60
C GLU A 631 33.55 -17.71 -14.09
N LYS A 632 33.03 -18.26 -15.14
CA LYS A 632 33.38 -19.57 -15.73
C LYS A 632 34.86 -19.81 -15.88
N ASP A 633 35.60 -18.80 -16.36
CA ASP A 633 37.04 -18.92 -16.63
C ASP A 633 37.91 -18.92 -15.34
N ARG A 634 37.32 -18.70 -14.19
CA ARG A 634 37.96 -18.68 -12.87
C ARG A 634 37.69 -19.93 -12.03
N LEU A 635 36.66 -20.67 -12.40
CA LEU A 635 36.29 -21.91 -11.72
C LEU A 635 37.00 -23.12 -12.35
N THR A 636 37.32 -24.12 -11.53
CA THR A 636 37.76 -25.37 -12.11
C THR A 636 36.60 -26.03 -12.86
N PRO A 637 36.86 -26.77 -13.95
CA PRO A 637 35.80 -27.39 -14.74
C PRO A 637 34.78 -28.18 -13.92
N ASP A 638 35.25 -28.97 -12.94
CA ASP A 638 34.41 -29.78 -12.07
C ASP A 638 33.51 -28.91 -11.17
N ILE A 639 34.06 -27.83 -10.58
CA ILE A 639 33.27 -26.88 -9.72
C ILE A 639 32.27 -26.11 -10.53
N TYR A 640 32.62 -25.74 -11.76
CA TYR A 640 31.69 -25.03 -12.65
C TYR A 640 30.52 -25.93 -13.05
N GLU A 641 30.81 -27.21 -13.50
CA GLU A 641 29.79 -28.16 -13.92
C GLU A 641 28.85 -28.52 -12.76
N ASP A 642 29.39 -28.83 -11.58
CA ASP A 642 28.62 -29.11 -10.38
C ASP A 642 27.74 -27.89 -9.97
N SER A 643 28.28 -26.66 -10.06
CA SER A 643 27.55 -25.45 -9.71
C SER A 643 26.41 -25.18 -10.68
N VAL A 644 26.62 -25.38 -11.98
CA VAL A 644 25.58 -25.24 -13.00
C VAL A 644 24.49 -26.29 -12.82
N ASP A 645 24.86 -27.52 -12.58
CA ASP A 645 23.91 -28.62 -12.37
C ASP A 645 23.04 -28.40 -11.14
N VAL A 646 23.62 -27.91 -10.03
CA VAL A 646 22.87 -27.56 -8.83
C VAL A 646 21.89 -26.39 -9.09
N MET A 647 22.33 -25.38 -9.83
CA MET A 647 21.48 -24.25 -10.19
C MET A 647 20.35 -24.65 -11.15
N ASP A 648 20.60 -25.53 -12.10
CA ASP A 648 19.56 -26.04 -12.99
C ASP A 648 18.55 -26.92 -12.25
N MET A 649 18.99 -27.68 -11.29
CA MET A 649 18.11 -28.44 -10.41
C MET A 649 17.28 -27.56 -9.51
N MET A 650 17.86 -26.47 -8.96
CA MET A 650 17.15 -25.46 -8.18
C MET A 650 16.09 -24.74 -9.02
N ASN A 651 16.46 -24.25 -10.20
CA ASN A 651 15.53 -23.59 -11.11
C ASN A 651 14.36 -24.52 -11.47
N THR A 652 14.65 -25.77 -11.84
CA THR A 652 13.64 -26.76 -12.18
C THR A 652 12.68 -27.04 -11.01
N ASN A 653 13.20 -27.12 -9.79
CA ASN A 653 12.37 -27.34 -8.62
C ASN A 653 11.51 -26.14 -8.27
N LEU A 654 12.06 -24.93 -8.36
CA LEU A 654 11.34 -23.70 -8.11
C LEU A 654 10.23 -23.44 -9.14
N GLU A 655 10.50 -23.71 -10.43
CA GLU A 655 9.49 -23.65 -11.48
C GLU A 655 8.35 -24.64 -11.23
N LYS A 656 8.68 -25.86 -10.77
CA LYS A 656 7.66 -26.84 -10.37
C LYS A 656 6.84 -26.36 -9.17
N ILE A 657 7.49 -25.77 -8.15
CA ILE A 657 6.79 -25.25 -6.97
C ILE A 657 5.84 -24.12 -7.37
N GLU A 658 6.31 -23.18 -8.19
CA GLU A 658 5.48 -22.07 -8.71
C GLU A 658 4.29 -22.59 -9.53
N GLN A 659 4.53 -23.54 -10.42
CA GLN A 659 3.50 -24.16 -11.26
C GLN A 659 2.46 -24.89 -10.42
N HIS A 660 2.88 -25.73 -9.47
CA HIS A 660 1.97 -26.48 -8.60
C HIS A 660 1.22 -25.55 -7.64
N GLY A 661 1.90 -24.54 -7.09
CA GLY A 661 1.30 -23.57 -6.21
C GLY A 661 0.24 -22.73 -6.91
N THR A 662 0.51 -22.27 -8.12
CA THR A 662 -0.43 -21.53 -8.95
C THR A 662 -1.63 -22.38 -9.35
N SER A 663 -1.39 -23.65 -9.71
CA SER A 663 -2.45 -24.60 -10.03
C SER A 663 -3.36 -24.86 -8.82
N THR A 664 -2.78 -25.07 -7.63
CA THR A 664 -3.52 -25.28 -6.38
C THR A 664 -4.35 -24.07 -6.00
N THR A 665 -3.79 -22.86 -6.13
CA THR A 665 -4.50 -21.60 -5.86
C THR A 665 -5.71 -21.42 -6.77
N ARG A 666 -5.59 -21.76 -8.05
CA ARG A 666 -6.71 -21.71 -9.00
C ARG A 666 -7.79 -22.73 -8.66
N THR A 667 -7.40 -23.94 -8.29
CA THR A 667 -8.35 -25.00 -7.88
C THR A 667 -9.13 -24.58 -6.64
N LEU A 668 -8.48 -23.99 -5.65
CA LEU A 668 -9.12 -23.48 -4.43
C LEU A 668 -10.07 -22.32 -4.71
N LYS A 669 -9.68 -21.37 -5.57
CA LYS A 669 -10.57 -20.28 -6.01
C LYS A 669 -11.79 -20.80 -6.76
N ALA A 670 -11.60 -21.84 -7.57
CA ALA A 670 -12.70 -22.50 -8.26
C ALA A 670 -13.67 -23.19 -7.30
N MET A 671 -13.15 -23.82 -6.23
CA MET A 671 -13.95 -24.35 -5.13
C MET A 671 -14.71 -23.26 -4.37
N GLU A 672 -14.07 -22.12 -4.11
CA GLU A 672 -14.70 -20.96 -3.47
C GLU A 672 -15.88 -20.43 -4.31
N GLU A 673 -15.70 -20.33 -5.63
CA GLU A 673 -16.80 -19.93 -6.54
C GLU A 673 -17.98 -20.92 -6.55
N MET A 674 -17.70 -22.21 -6.41
CA MET A 674 -18.76 -23.23 -6.29
C MET A 674 -19.58 -23.11 -5.00
N LEU A 675 -18.96 -22.65 -3.90
CA LEU A 675 -19.58 -22.53 -2.58
C LEU A 675 -20.22 -21.15 -2.33
N LYS A 676 -20.05 -20.22 -3.22
CA LYS A 676 -20.59 -18.87 -3.09
C LYS A 676 -22.11 -18.90 -3.25
N GLU A 677 -22.83 -18.39 -2.25
CA GLU A 677 -24.27 -18.17 -2.36
C GLU A 677 -24.54 -17.26 -3.57
N ARG A 678 -25.26 -17.81 -4.55
CA ARG A 678 -25.60 -17.10 -5.78
C ARG A 678 -26.76 -16.16 -5.50
N SER A 679 -26.53 -14.86 -5.69
CA SER A 679 -27.63 -13.88 -5.69
C SER A 679 -28.59 -14.23 -6.85
N GLN A 680 -29.78 -14.72 -6.52
CA GLN A 680 -30.83 -15.12 -7.49
C GLN A 680 -31.69 -13.90 -7.84
N LYS A 681 -31.14 -12.90 -8.49
CA LYS A 681 -31.96 -11.81 -9.05
C LYS A 681 -32.21 -12.10 -10.53
N PHE A 682 -33.33 -12.82 -10.79
CA PHE A 682 -33.80 -13.03 -12.14
C PHE A 682 -34.36 -11.73 -12.72
N GLU A 683 -33.96 -11.39 -13.93
CA GLU A 683 -34.45 -10.22 -14.65
C GLU A 683 -34.73 -10.55 -16.12
N PRO A 684 -35.76 -9.93 -16.73
CA PRO A 684 -36.03 -10.11 -18.14
C PRO A 684 -34.83 -9.66 -18.97
N THR A 685 -34.16 -10.59 -19.60
CA THR A 685 -32.92 -10.35 -20.37
C THR A 685 -33.14 -10.73 -21.83
N ASP A 686 -32.71 -9.87 -22.72
CA ASP A 686 -32.67 -10.16 -24.16
C ASP A 686 -31.47 -11.05 -24.47
N LEU A 687 -31.70 -12.31 -24.77
CA LEU A 687 -30.68 -13.29 -25.08
C LEU A 687 -29.95 -13.01 -26.40
N VAL A 688 -30.60 -12.33 -27.36
CA VAL A 688 -29.99 -11.91 -28.61
C VAL A 688 -28.91 -10.86 -28.35
N GLN A 689 -29.28 -9.81 -27.61
CA GLN A 689 -28.35 -8.75 -27.23
C GLN A 689 -27.20 -9.27 -26.34
N LEU A 690 -27.52 -10.13 -25.37
CA LEU A 690 -26.52 -10.73 -24.48
C LEU A 690 -25.50 -11.59 -25.26
N SER A 691 -26.01 -12.41 -26.22
CA SER A 691 -25.14 -13.23 -27.06
C SER A 691 -24.25 -12.39 -27.97
N GLN A 692 -24.79 -11.30 -28.54
CA GLN A 692 -24.00 -10.37 -29.33
C GLN A 692 -22.89 -9.73 -28.49
N GLN A 693 -23.21 -9.26 -27.29
CA GLN A 693 -22.19 -8.69 -26.35
C GLN A 693 -21.10 -9.70 -26.00
N CYS A 694 -21.45 -10.98 -25.83
CA CYS A 694 -20.45 -12.03 -25.58
C CYS A 694 -19.55 -12.26 -26.79
N VAL A 695 -20.09 -12.25 -28.00
CA VAL A 695 -19.30 -12.36 -29.24
C VAL A 695 -18.38 -11.15 -29.41
N ASP A 696 -18.85 -9.94 -29.13
CA ASP A 696 -18.03 -8.73 -29.22
C ASP A 696 -16.90 -8.75 -28.18
N LYS A 697 -17.18 -9.18 -26.97
CA LYS A 697 -16.16 -9.43 -25.93
C LYS A 697 -15.16 -10.51 -26.37
N LEU A 698 -15.63 -11.60 -26.93
CA LEU A 698 -14.74 -12.64 -27.46
C LEU A 698 -13.77 -12.07 -28.49
N LYS A 699 -14.29 -11.33 -29.48
CA LYS A 699 -13.48 -10.69 -30.52
C LYS A 699 -12.46 -9.70 -29.95
N ALA A 700 -12.82 -8.97 -28.90
CA ALA A 700 -11.92 -8.04 -28.24
C ALA A 700 -10.85 -8.75 -27.40
N TYR A 701 -11.20 -9.75 -26.61
CA TYR A 701 -10.29 -10.46 -25.70
C TYR A 701 -9.29 -11.35 -26.44
N TYR A 702 -9.75 -12.02 -27.51
CA TYR A 702 -8.95 -12.99 -28.28
C TYR A 702 -8.59 -12.48 -29.67
N ALA A 703 -8.48 -11.16 -29.83
CA ALA A 703 -8.17 -10.52 -31.12
C ALA A 703 -6.86 -11.04 -31.74
N SER A 704 -5.85 -11.27 -30.93
CA SER A 704 -4.56 -11.79 -31.39
C SER A 704 -4.67 -13.22 -31.91
N GLU A 705 -5.37 -14.09 -31.20
CA GLU A 705 -5.58 -15.50 -31.58
C GLU A 705 -6.49 -15.62 -32.79
N ILE A 706 -7.59 -14.85 -32.82
CA ILE A 706 -8.54 -14.83 -33.92
C ILE A 706 -7.83 -14.40 -35.20
N ASN A 707 -7.01 -13.34 -35.16
CA ASN A 707 -6.28 -12.86 -36.32
C ASN A 707 -5.15 -13.83 -36.72
N ALA A 708 -4.39 -14.35 -35.77
CA ALA A 708 -3.28 -15.25 -36.04
C ALA A 708 -3.73 -16.58 -36.64
N LEU A 709 -4.89 -17.10 -36.25
CA LEU A 709 -5.42 -18.38 -36.73
C LEU A 709 -6.46 -18.20 -37.85
N GLY A 710 -6.83 -16.97 -38.20
CA GLY A 710 -7.81 -16.68 -39.24
C GLY A 710 -9.22 -17.18 -38.88
N ILE A 711 -9.60 -17.13 -37.60
CA ILE A 711 -10.91 -17.65 -37.13
C ILE A 711 -12.06 -16.78 -37.62
N GLN A 712 -12.97 -17.38 -38.36
CA GLN A 712 -14.23 -16.74 -38.76
C GLN A 712 -15.26 -16.86 -37.65
N VAL A 713 -15.69 -15.72 -37.07
CA VAL A 713 -16.72 -15.68 -36.04
C VAL A 713 -18.04 -15.23 -36.68
N GLU A 714 -18.91 -16.19 -36.91
CA GLU A 714 -20.22 -16.02 -37.56
C GLU A 714 -21.32 -15.88 -36.48
N THR A 715 -22.28 -15.01 -36.72
CA THR A 715 -23.44 -14.85 -35.84
C THR A 715 -24.71 -15.03 -36.63
N ASN A 716 -25.61 -15.88 -36.16
CA ASN A 716 -26.97 -16.05 -36.70
C ASN A 716 -27.96 -15.67 -35.63
N LEU A 717 -28.29 -14.41 -35.54
CA LEU A 717 -29.12 -13.82 -34.49
C LEU A 717 -30.39 -13.26 -35.10
N PRO A 718 -31.57 -13.55 -34.53
CA PRO A 718 -32.82 -13.00 -35.03
C PRO A 718 -32.88 -11.48 -34.80
N ALA A 719 -33.62 -10.78 -35.69
CA ALA A 719 -33.81 -9.33 -35.55
C ALA A 719 -34.71 -8.92 -34.38
N ALA A 720 -35.56 -9.84 -33.90
CA ALA A 720 -36.48 -9.61 -32.78
C ALA A 720 -35.81 -10.00 -31.46
N PRO A 721 -35.97 -9.23 -30.39
CA PRO A 721 -35.43 -9.56 -29.07
C PRO A 721 -36.07 -10.82 -28.52
N LEU A 722 -35.29 -11.71 -27.93
CA LEU A 722 -35.72 -12.96 -27.33
C LEU A 722 -35.57 -12.87 -25.80
N MET A 723 -36.65 -12.45 -25.14
CA MET A 723 -36.65 -12.18 -23.71
C MET A 723 -36.84 -13.47 -22.89
N ARG A 724 -35.97 -13.69 -21.89
CA ARG A 724 -36.14 -14.75 -20.88
C ARG A 724 -35.73 -14.23 -19.51
N ASN A 725 -36.34 -14.77 -18.45
CA ASN A 725 -35.97 -14.44 -17.08
C ASN A 725 -34.73 -15.22 -16.67
N VAL A 726 -33.58 -14.55 -16.68
CA VAL A 726 -32.29 -15.16 -16.31
C VAL A 726 -31.47 -14.21 -15.43
N VAL A 727 -30.42 -14.71 -14.82
CA VAL A 727 -29.43 -13.88 -14.16
C VAL A 727 -28.39 -13.46 -15.22
N ALA A 728 -28.57 -12.28 -15.81
CA ALA A 728 -27.82 -11.82 -17.01
C ALA A 728 -26.30 -11.95 -16.89
N ASP A 729 -25.72 -11.56 -15.74
CA ASP A 729 -24.27 -11.66 -15.49
C ASP A 729 -23.78 -13.12 -15.49
N GLN A 730 -24.53 -14.02 -14.86
CA GLN A 730 -24.17 -15.44 -14.79
C GLN A 730 -24.33 -16.13 -16.15
N MET A 731 -25.40 -15.79 -16.86
CA MET A 731 -25.65 -16.26 -18.23
C MET A 731 -24.50 -15.83 -19.15
N GLY A 732 -24.13 -14.55 -19.10
CA GLY A 732 -23.01 -14.01 -19.88
C GLY A 732 -21.66 -14.72 -19.59
N LYS A 733 -21.39 -15.02 -18.33
CA LYS A 733 -20.20 -15.79 -17.92
C LYS A 733 -20.22 -17.21 -18.47
N SER A 734 -21.39 -17.86 -18.47
CA SER A 734 -21.54 -19.20 -19.04
C SER A 734 -21.30 -19.22 -20.54
N LEU A 735 -21.86 -18.27 -21.27
CA LEU A 735 -21.63 -18.14 -22.72
C LEU A 735 -20.15 -17.87 -23.02
N MET A 736 -19.51 -16.95 -22.29
CA MET A 736 -18.08 -16.65 -22.43
C MET A 736 -17.20 -17.86 -22.13
N SER A 737 -17.56 -18.70 -21.15
CA SER A 737 -16.81 -19.93 -20.84
C SER A 737 -16.83 -20.92 -22.00
N MET A 738 -17.96 -21.09 -22.67
CA MET A 738 -18.08 -21.95 -23.86
C MET A 738 -17.35 -21.39 -25.06
N LEU A 739 -17.51 -20.10 -25.32
CA LEU A 739 -16.80 -19.39 -26.39
C LEU A 739 -15.26 -19.44 -26.23
N ALA A 740 -14.77 -19.31 -25.00
CA ALA A 740 -13.36 -19.45 -24.72
C ALA A 740 -12.87 -20.91 -24.94
N ASN A 741 -13.72 -21.91 -24.68
CA ASN A 741 -13.40 -23.29 -25.00
C ASN A 741 -13.34 -23.53 -26.50
N SER A 742 -14.19 -22.89 -27.30
CA SER A 742 -14.15 -22.94 -28.78
C SER A 742 -12.82 -22.37 -29.33
N ILE A 743 -12.34 -21.22 -28.82
CA ILE A 743 -11.02 -20.68 -29.21
C ILE A 743 -9.92 -21.70 -28.89
N TYR A 744 -9.94 -22.29 -27.67
CA TYR A 744 -8.97 -23.27 -27.26
C TYR A 744 -8.99 -24.54 -28.14
N ALA A 745 -10.19 -25.03 -28.48
CA ALA A 745 -10.36 -26.20 -29.32
C ALA A 745 -9.80 -25.99 -30.75
N ILE A 746 -10.04 -24.82 -31.32
CA ILE A 746 -9.49 -24.42 -32.62
C ILE A 746 -7.97 -24.29 -32.56
N LYS A 747 -7.44 -23.62 -31.53
CA LYS A 747 -6.01 -23.48 -31.32
C LYS A 747 -5.31 -24.85 -31.25
N LYS A 748 -5.89 -25.77 -30.47
CA LYS A 748 -5.36 -27.13 -30.37
C LYS A 748 -5.40 -27.92 -31.66
N LYS A 749 -6.42 -27.73 -32.48
CA LYS A 749 -6.48 -28.35 -33.82
C LYS A 749 -5.41 -27.77 -34.74
N ALA A 750 -5.19 -26.47 -34.68
CA ALA A 750 -4.15 -25.80 -35.47
C ALA A 750 -2.73 -26.25 -35.04
N GLU A 751 -2.50 -26.41 -33.73
CA GLU A 751 -1.21 -26.90 -33.21
C GLU A 751 -0.91 -28.38 -33.62
N LYS A 752 -1.97 -29.20 -33.79
CA LYS A 752 -1.82 -30.62 -34.15
C LYS A 752 -1.34 -30.85 -35.58
N GLY A 753 -1.48 -29.84 -36.43
CA GLY A 753 -1.11 -29.94 -37.87
C GLY A 753 -2.04 -30.88 -38.64
N GLY A 754 -2.45 -30.50 -39.80
CA GLY A 754 -3.37 -31.29 -40.63
C GLY A 754 -3.61 -30.62 -41.98
N ALA A 755 -4.56 -31.12 -42.76
CA ALA A 755 -4.99 -30.50 -43.98
C ALA A 755 -5.49 -29.05 -43.70
N PRO A 756 -5.27 -28.11 -44.61
CA PRO A 756 -5.76 -26.72 -44.50
C PRO A 756 -7.25 -26.74 -44.24
N TYR A 757 -7.69 -26.12 -43.13
CA TYR A 757 -9.08 -25.93 -42.81
C TYR A 757 -9.37 -24.46 -42.47
N SER A 758 -10.61 -24.02 -42.65
CA SER A 758 -11.01 -22.68 -42.27
C SER A 758 -11.62 -22.73 -40.88
N PRO A 759 -10.97 -22.20 -39.83
CA PRO A 759 -11.52 -22.23 -38.48
C PRO A 759 -12.76 -21.32 -38.35
N VAL A 760 -13.83 -21.86 -37.81
CA VAL A 760 -15.12 -21.17 -37.67
C VAL A 760 -15.65 -21.36 -36.24
N ILE A 761 -16.13 -20.27 -35.67
CA ILE A 761 -17.01 -20.26 -34.50
C ILE A 761 -18.34 -19.65 -34.94
N ARG A 762 -19.43 -20.34 -34.69
CA ARG A 762 -20.77 -19.85 -35.03
C ARG A 762 -21.65 -19.80 -33.79
N VAL A 763 -22.24 -18.64 -33.55
CA VAL A 763 -23.22 -18.42 -32.47
C VAL A 763 -24.57 -18.16 -33.08
N SER A 764 -25.54 -19.01 -32.75
CA SER A 764 -26.93 -18.90 -33.25
C SER A 764 -27.86 -18.77 -32.06
N VAL A 765 -28.83 -17.88 -32.16
CA VAL A 765 -29.93 -17.76 -31.22
C VAL A 765 -31.24 -17.94 -31.99
N LEU A 766 -32.10 -18.82 -31.53
CA LEU A 766 -33.35 -19.13 -32.23
C LEU A 766 -34.41 -19.54 -31.19
N GLU A 767 -35.64 -19.54 -31.59
CA GLU A 767 -36.74 -20.05 -30.81
C GLU A 767 -37.25 -21.35 -31.43
N GLU A 768 -37.15 -22.46 -30.69
CA GLU A 768 -37.62 -23.78 -31.10
C GLU A 768 -38.63 -24.29 -30.06
N ASP A 769 -39.84 -24.67 -30.49
CA ASP A 769 -40.90 -25.20 -29.64
C ASP A 769 -41.22 -24.33 -28.39
N GLY A 770 -41.15 -23.01 -28.54
CA GLY A 770 -41.41 -22.05 -27.47
C GLY A 770 -40.24 -21.89 -26.48
N LYS A 771 -39.12 -22.55 -26.71
CA LYS A 771 -37.90 -22.42 -25.92
C LYS A 771 -36.89 -21.54 -26.65
N ALA A 772 -36.18 -20.74 -25.90
CA ALA A 772 -35.03 -20.01 -26.43
C ALA A 772 -33.84 -20.98 -26.50
N VAL A 773 -33.24 -21.10 -27.68
CA VAL A 773 -32.12 -21.99 -27.94
C VAL A 773 -30.93 -21.17 -28.39
N ILE A 774 -29.79 -21.30 -27.67
CA ILE A 774 -28.51 -20.73 -28.07
C ILE A 774 -27.58 -21.87 -28.47
N LYS A 775 -27.06 -21.82 -29.69
CA LYS A 775 -26.08 -22.81 -30.19
C LYS A 775 -24.77 -22.16 -30.39
N ILE A 776 -23.70 -22.76 -29.81
CA ILE A 776 -22.31 -22.34 -29.97
C ILE A 776 -21.57 -23.50 -30.63
N TYR A 777 -21.22 -23.31 -31.87
CA TYR A 777 -20.53 -24.28 -32.71
C TYR A 777 -19.09 -23.84 -33.00
N ASP A 778 -18.17 -24.80 -32.91
CA ASP A 778 -16.81 -24.65 -33.43
C ASP A 778 -16.37 -25.89 -34.21
N ASN A 779 -15.54 -25.71 -35.22
CA ASN A 779 -14.90 -26.79 -35.94
C ASN A 779 -13.48 -27.09 -35.43
N GLY A 780 -13.30 -27.00 -34.11
CA GLY A 780 -12.06 -27.28 -33.39
C GLY A 780 -11.68 -28.77 -33.34
N ILE A 781 -10.93 -29.14 -32.33
CA ILE A 781 -10.46 -30.53 -32.14
C ILE A 781 -11.57 -31.50 -31.74
N GLY A 782 -12.75 -31.01 -31.37
CA GLY A 782 -13.86 -31.82 -30.86
C GLY A 782 -13.58 -32.50 -29.53
N ILE A 783 -14.53 -33.27 -29.06
CA ILE A 783 -14.49 -33.99 -27.78
C ILE A 783 -14.67 -35.48 -28.05
N GLU A 784 -13.87 -36.31 -27.37
CA GLU A 784 -13.98 -37.75 -27.46
C GLU A 784 -15.26 -38.26 -26.80
N GLU A 785 -15.91 -39.23 -27.40
CA GLU A 785 -17.19 -39.83 -26.95
C GLU A 785 -17.13 -40.36 -25.51
N ASN A 786 -15.97 -40.95 -25.12
CA ASN A 786 -15.77 -41.56 -23.79
C ASN A 786 -15.73 -40.52 -22.65
N ILE A 787 -15.55 -39.25 -22.95
CA ILE A 787 -15.48 -38.15 -21.94
C ILE A 787 -16.68 -37.18 -22.02
N LEU A 788 -17.54 -37.28 -23.05
CA LEU A 788 -18.70 -36.40 -23.22
C LEU A 788 -19.58 -36.35 -21.97
N ASN A 789 -19.77 -37.46 -21.30
CA ASN A 789 -20.58 -37.54 -20.08
C ASN A 789 -19.91 -36.97 -18.84
N LYS A 790 -18.60 -36.67 -18.92
CA LYS A 790 -17.79 -36.20 -17.79
C LYS A 790 -17.43 -34.74 -17.90
N ILE A 791 -17.64 -34.08 -19.04
CA ILE A 791 -17.24 -32.67 -19.24
C ILE A 791 -17.95 -31.67 -18.33
N PHE A 792 -19.09 -32.09 -17.76
CA PHE A 792 -19.85 -31.32 -16.78
C PHE A 792 -19.55 -31.75 -15.34
N ASP A 793 -18.68 -32.73 -15.10
CA ASP A 793 -18.28 -33.08 -13.74
C ASP A 793 -17.39 -31.97 -13.16
N PRO A 794 -17.53 -31.65 -11.86
CA PRO A 794 -16.68 -30.65 -11.24
C PRO A 794 -15.21 -31.09 -11.29
N PHE A 795 -14.33 -30.15 -11.61
CA PHE A 795 -12.88 -30.35 -11.76
C PHE A 795 -12.43 -31.23 -12.93
N PHE A 796 -13.35 -31.63 -13.79
CA PHE A 796 -12.97 -32.34 -15.00
C PHE A 796 -12.40 -31.39 -16.06
N THR A 797 -11.21 -31.67 -16.56
CA THR A 797 -10.55 -30.88 -17.62
C THR A 797 -9.58 -31.74 -18.40
N THR A 798 -9.52 -31.52 -19.71
CA THR A 798 -8.49 -32.05 -20.61
C THR A 798 -7.35 -31.05 -20.86
N LYS A 799 -7.46 -29.85 -20.31
CA LYS A 799 -6.41 -28.82 -20.36
C LYS A 799 -5.39 -29.08 -19.27
N PRO A 800 -4.11 -28.68 -19.43
CA PRO A 800 -3.16 -28.75 -18.34
C PRO A 800 -3.72 -28.05 -17.10
N THR A 801 -3.53 -28.66 -15.93
CA THR A 801 -4.06 -28.15 -14.66
C THR A 801 -3.61 -26.71 -14.37
N ALA A 802 -2.49 -26.29 -14.97
CA ALA A 802 -1.99 -24.92 -14.92
C ALA A 802 -2.84 -23.93 -15.74
N GLU A 803 -3.65 -24.39 -16.69
CA GLU A 803 -4.42 -23.52 -17.58
C GLU A 803 -5.89 -23.38 -17.18
N ALA A 804 -6.51 -24.47 -16.69
CA ALA A 804 -7.94 -24.43 -16.33
C ALA A 804 -8.31 -25.41 -15.20
N PRO A 805 -9.02 -24.95 -14.13
CA PRO A 805 -9.40 -25.78 -12.98
C PRO A 805 -10.54 -26.75 -13.24
N GLY A 806 -11.11 -26.79 -14.45
CA GLY A 806 -12.18 -27.73 -14.81
C GLY A 806 -13.55 -27.47 -14.19
N VAL A 807 -13.87 -26.23 -13.84
CA VAL A 807 -15.17 -25.88 -13.20
C VAL A 807 -16.10 -25.09 -14.13
N GLY A 808 -15.61 -24.57 -15.24
CA GLY A 808 -16.39 -23.69 -16.10
C GLY A 808 -17.67 -24.30 -16.65
N LEU A 809 -17.61 -25.50 -17.20
CA LEU A 809 -18.77 -26.20 -17.75
C LEU A 809 -19.71 -26.71 -16.66
N TYR A 810 -19.18 -27.18 -15.54
CA TYR A 810 -19.99 -27.55 -14.38
C TYR A 810 -20.81 -26.37 -13.87
N LEU A 811 -20.17 -25.20 -13.67
CA LEU A 811 -20.87 -23.97 -13.24
C LEU A 811 -21.88 -23.52 -14.29
N SER A 812 -21.57 -23.62 -15.57
CA SER A 812 -22.52 -23.31 -16.65
C SER A 812 -23.74 -24.21 -16.59
N GLN A 813 -23.59 -25.50 -16.34
CA GLN A 813 -24.71 -26.44 -16.21
C GLN A 813 -25.59 -26.11 -14.99
N GLN A 814 -24.98 -25.79 -13.84
CA GLN A 814 -25.72 -25.36 -12.66
C GLN A 814 -26.50 -24.08 -12.90
N ILE A 815 -25.87 -23.07 -13.54
CA ILE A 815 -26.53 -21.81 -13.87
C ILE A 815 -27.72 -22.05 -14.81
N MET A 816 -27.57 -22.92 -15.80
CA MET A 816 -28.68 -23.25 -16.70
C MET A 816 -29.83 -23.98 -15.97
N HIS A 817 -29.50 -24.92 -15.11
CA HIS A 817 -30.49 -25.61 -14.26
C HIS A 817 -31.26 -24.63 -13.36
N ASP A 818 -30.51 -23.67 -12.72
CA ASP A 818 -31.11 -22.64 -11.86
C ASP A 818 -32.05 -21.70 -12.66
N CYS A 819 -31.75 -21.47 -13.94
CA CYS A 819 -32.61 -20.70 -14.87
C CYS A 819 -33.72 -21.52 -15.51
N GLY A 820 -33.96 -22.76 -15.08
CA GLY A 820 -35.01 -23.65 -15.65
C GLY A 820 -34.71 -24.16 -17.07
N GLY A 821 -33.43 -24.10 -17.45
CA GLY A 821 -32.94 -24.55 -18.75
C GLY A 821 -32.07 -25.80 -18.68
N ASN A 822 -31.56 -26.19 -19.83
CA ASN A 822 -30.65 -27.32 -19.96
C ASN A 822 -29.52 -27.01 -20.94
N ILE A 823 -28.40 -27.68 -20.76
CA ILE A 823 -27.23 -27.63 -21.65
C ILE A 823 -26.93 -29.01 -22.18
N THR A 824 -26.77 -29.13 -23.48
CA THR A 824 -26.34 -30.36 -24.15
C THR A 824 -25.14 -30.06 -25.06
N VAL A 825 -24.39 -31.10 -25.38
CA VAL A 825 -23.24 -31.02 -26.25
C VAL A 825 -23.31 -32.08 -27.32
N ASN A 826 -23.07 -31.69 -28.55
CA ASN A 826 -22.86 -32.58 -29.70
C ASN A 826 -21.45 -32.36 -30.18
N SER A 827 -20.64 -33.40 -30.23
CA SER A 827 -19.26 -33.24 -30.65
C SER A 827 -18.74 -34.51 -31.31
N SER A 828 -17.87 -34.33 -32.27
CA SER A 828 -17.12 -35.39 -32.94
C SER A 828 -15.64 -35.08 -32.89
N LYS A 829 -14.82 -36.02 -32.45
CA LYS A 829 -13.36 -35.84 -32.34
C LYS A 829 -12.74 -35.47 -33.68
N ASP A 830 -11.85 -34.48 -33.67
CA ASP A 830 -11.13 -33.90 -34.79
C ASP A 830 -12.05 -33.24 -35.82
N ASP A 831 -13.33 -33.05 -35.55
CA ASP A 831 -14.34 -32.50 -36.46
C ASP A 831 -14.96 -31.21 -35.91
N TYR A 832 -15.88 -31.32 -34.93
CA TYR A 832 -16.56 -30.14 -34.38
C TYR A 832 -17.01 -30.33 -32.92
N THR A 833 -17.37 -29.21 -32.27
CA THR A 833 -18.18 -29.17 -31.03
C THR A 833 -19.33 -28.20 -31.17
N GLU A 834 -20.51 -28.59 -30.74
CA GLU A 834 -21.67 -27.72 -30.64
C GLU A 834 -22.30 -27.82 -29.26
N PHE A 835 -22.30 -26.76 -28.50
CA PHE A 835 -23.06 -26.60 -27.26
C PHE A 835 -24.45 -26.04 -27.60
N VAL A 836 -25.47 -26.66 -27.04
CA VAL A 836 -26.89 -26.29 -27.23
C VAL A 836 -27.46 -25.98 -25.85
N ILE A 837 -27.82 -24.73 -25.62
CA ILE A 837 -28.48 -24.24 -24.42
C ILE A 837 -29.98 -24.07 -24.76
N SER A 838 -30.84 -24.63 -23.96
CA SER A 838 -32.29 -24.47 -24.09
C SER A 838 -32.87 -23.89 -22.81
N LEU A 839 -33.65 -22.82 -22.93
CA LEU A 839 -34.30 -22.10 -21.84
C LEU A 839 -35.81 -22.05 -22.09
N THR A 840 -36.61 -22.38 -21.07
CA THR A 840 -38.06 -22.35 -21.14
C THR A 840 -38.64 -20.96 -20.95
#